data_39447d8bef1e71028bd7654ab6bcc3c3
#
_entry.id   39447d8bef1e71028bd7654ab6bcc3c3
#
_cell.length_a   1.000
_cell.length_b   1.000
_cell.length_c   1.000
_cell.angle_alpha   90.00
_cell.angle_beta   90.00
_cell.angle_gamma   90.00
#
_symmetry.space_group_name_H-M   'P 1'
#
loop_
_entity.id
_entity.type
_entity.pdbx_description
1 polymer ?
#
loop_
_entity_poly.entity_id
_entity_poly.type
_entity_poly.pdbx_seq_one_letter_code
_entity_poly.pdbx_strand_id
1 'polypeptide(L)'
;MKQTIILVLLHLLAAFSFADSVTVKGKLVAEADNEALPYATISVASEDMPANVIRKMATDETGSFTTNLSPGSYIFTFHFVGMAETVKKAEVSESQNPLDMGVIAMSESSRLLDELSVTAQAPLVKVDIDKLTYSAKDDPEASTSNVLELLRKVPLVTIDGEENIQLKGSTNFKIYLNGKPSNMISSNPAQVLKSMPANSIKDVEVITDPGAKYDAEGVGGIINIITDKRVDDGYTGSVGANGDTFGGYGGSAYLATKYGKVGFTGNASYFQHAQPVAESEFVREEFSPQNSLTQKGSSESDGGGLFLTTALSYEPDTVNLFNLSLSHFGGKFNSLSMQNAVSQGGRNYSYNSRSNSINQFGGLSLAADYQRNFKRKGEMLTLSYRFEHEPNDSEYESAYNDVEGQFYYPNGYKQRSKNNAGGDEHTGQLDYVNPLNGKHNIEAGLKYIFRDNSSRGDHSYFMGSGDWMPDPNRLNDLDHLQRITSGYAGYTYRQGKMGLKVGLRGENTNQEIHYMNNDLDTIVHTSFFDLVPSFTVSYQLGMTQTLRGGYNMRISRPGIWYLNPYIDDMDPNNISYGNPELDGEQQHNFNINYGSFSQKINFNATVSYAFTRNAVTRYSFIPPGDPNSSIESFRRDGVTHSTYANIGRNQMVGTNLYVSWTPTPVIRTYLNGGVSYTDIQSTENDQLRNSGLSGRAYGGLSWTLPKELRLGANGGIFLNQVQLQTDQSPYYFYSFSLMKSMFNKKLDISLNVQNFLSKMQKMTSTTTGSGFRQESVNFQPMRNLGLSVTYRFGELKSSMRRVQRGIVNDDVMEGESNTQQTATGTVSGE
;
A
#
# COMPACT_ATOMS: atom_id res chain seq x y z
N MET A 1 8.61 -28.92 -24.44
CA MET A 1 7.76 -28.46 -23.32
C MET A 1 7.16 -27.06 -23.49
N LYS A 2 7.86 -26.02 -23.98
CA LYS A 2 7.27 -24.68 -24.18
C LYS A 2 6.17 -24.62 -25.24
N GLN A 3 6.28 -25.36 -26.32
CA GLN A 3 5.27 -25.39 -27.38
C GLN A 3 4.02 -26.22 -27.03
N THR A 4 4.15 -27.21 -26.16
CA THR A 4 3.03 -28.07 -25.74
C THR A 4 2.12 -27.36 -24.74
N ILE A 5 2.65 -26.46 -23.90
CA ILE A 5 1.86 -25.68 -22.94
C ILE A 5 1.02 -24.60 -23.65
N ILE A 6 1.56 -24.00 -24.72
CA ILE A 6 0.83 -23.00 -25.50
C ILE A 6 -0.31 -23.65 -26.28
N LEU A 7 -0.12 -24.87 -26.79
CA LEU A 7 -1.17 -25.61 -27.48
C LEU A 7 -2.30 -26.05 -26.53
N VAL A 8 -2.00 -26.45 -25.32
CA VAL A 8 -3.02 -26.80 -24.31
C VAL A 8 -3.81 -25.56 -23.85
N LEU A 9 -3.18 -24.42 -23.74
CA LEU A 9 -3.88 -23.15 -23.43
C LEU A 9 -4.77 -22.70 -24.58
N LEU A 10 -4.35 -22.87 -25.82
CA LEU A 10 -5.17 -22.57 -27.03
C LEU A 10 -6.35 -23.54 -27.20
N HIS A 11 -6.21 -24.81 -26.85
CA HIS A 11 -7.32 -25.77 -26.86
C HIS A 11 -8.32 -25.58 -25.72
N LEU A 12 -7.89 -25.07 -24.55
CA LEU A 12 -8.80 -24.68 -23.47
C LEU A 12 -9.63 -23.43 -23.81
N LEU A 13 -9.11 -22.53 -24.65
CA LEU A 13 -9.85 -21.35 -25.13
C LEU A 13 -10.87 -21.69 -26.25
N ALA A 14 -10.73 -22.81 -26.95
CA ALA A 14 -11.62 -23.22 -28.05
C ALA A 14 -12.85 -24.02 -27.58
N ALA A 15 -12.96 -24.37 -26.30
CA ALA A 15 -14.07 -25.19 -25.76
C ALA A 15 -15.24 -24.36 -25.20
N PHE A 16 -15.30 -23.05 -25.44
CA PHE A 16 -16.50 -22.27 -25.13
C PHE A 16 -17.51 -22.43 -26.28
N SER A 17 -18.35 -23.46 -26.21
CA SER A 17 -19.57 -23.54 -26.96
C SER A 17 -20.48 -22.39 -26.53
N PHE A 18 -20.78 -21.48 -27.43
CA PHE A 18 -21.88 -20.54 -27.26
C PHE A 18 -23.17 -21.36 -27.14
N ALA A 19 -23.77 -21.38 -25.95
CA ALA A 19 -25.12 -21.94 -25.83
C ALA A 19 -26.06 -21.04 -26.65
N ASP A 20 -26.78 -21.63 -27.59
CA ASP A 20 -27.78 -20.89 -28.34
C ASP A 20 -28.80 -20.27 -27.36
N SER A 21 -29.03 -18.97 -27.49
CA SER A 21 -29.97 -18.24 -26.65
C SER A 21 -31.24 -17.91 -27.43
N VAL A 22 -32.37 -18.17 -26.81
CA VAL A 22 -33.72 -17.89 -27.34
C VAL A 22 -34.17 -16.54 -26.81
N THR A 23 -34.65 -15.70 -27.70
CA THR A 23 -35.22 -14.40 -27.32
C THR A 23 -36.63 -14.59 -26.80
N VAL A 24 -36.89 -14.18 -25.57
CA VAL A 24 -38.24 -14.16 -24.92
C VAL A 24 -38.73 -12.73 -24.84
N LYS A 25 -39.93 -12.47 -25.31
CA LYS A 25 -40.58 -11.16 -25.29
C LYS A 25 -42.01 -11.22 -24.75
N GLY A 26 -42.53 -10.12 -24.28
CA GLY A 26 -43.93 -9.99 -23.83
C GLY A 26 -44.28 -8.53 -23.45
N LYS A 27 -45.52 -8.27 -23.09
CA LYS A 27 -46.02 -6.95 -22.68
C LYS A 27 -46.88 -7.07 -21.45
N LEU A 28 -46.60 -6.17 -20.44
CA LEU A 28 -47.41 -6.07 -19.25
C LEU A 28 -48.44 -4.94 -19.36
N VAL A 29 -49.67 -5.24 -18.92
CA VAL A 29 -50.78 -4.27 -18.87
C VAL A 29 -51.58 -4.42 -17.57
N ALA A 30 -52.27 -3.38 -17.16
CA ALA A 30 -53.22 -3.44 -16.08
C ALA A 30 -54.51 -4.15 -16.55
N GLU A 31 -55.06 -5.05 -15.74
CA GLU A 31 -56.24 -5.84 -16.09
C GLU A 31 -57.50 -4.96 -16.20
N ALA A 32 -57.56 -3.85 -15.46
CA ALA A 32 -58.74 -2.98 -15.37
C ALA A 32 -59.01 -2.17 -16.64
N ASP A 33 -57.97 -1.71 -17.34
CA ASP A 33 -58.08 -0.74 -18.44
C ASP A 33 -57.15 -1.08 -19.66
N ASN A 34 -56.39 -2.14 -19.60
CA ASN A 34 -55.34 -2.52 -20.53
C ASN A 34 -54.21 -1.45 -20.73
N GLU A 35 -54.06 -0.52 -19.77
CA GLU A 35 -52.98 0.44 -19.83
C GLU A 35 -51.62 -0.25 -19.63
N ALA A 36 -50.61 0.16 -20.41
CA ALA A 36 -49.30 -0.42 -20.34
C ALA A 36 -48.65 -0.12 -18.96
N LEU A 37 -47.95 -1.11 -18.39
CA LEU A 37 -47.23 -0.98 -17.12
C LEU A 37 -45.74 -0.75 -17.38
N PRO A 38 -45.30 0.51 -17.51
CA PRO A 38 -43.89 0.83 -17.74
C PRO A 38 -43.06 0.61 -16.49
N TYR A 39 -41.82 0.19 -16.68
CA TYR A 39 -40.84 -0.04 -15.59
C TYR A 39 -41.26 -1.07 -14.53
N ALA A 40 -42.18 -1.97 -14.86
CA ALA A 40 -42.53 -3.10 -14.01
C ALA A 40 -41.31 -4.05 -13.88
N THR A 41 -41.04 -4.51 -12.69
CA THR A 41 -39.93 -5.42 -12.41
C THR A 41 -40.28 -6.84 -12.77
N ILE A 42 -39.40 -7.53 -13.49
CA ILE A 42 -39.55 -8.91 -13.91
C ILE A 42 -38.37 -9.71 -13.35
N SER A 43 -38.65 -10.75 -12.57
CA SER A 43 -37.65 -11.70 -12.05
C SER A 43 -37.83 -13.03 -12.75
N VAL A 44 -36.75 -13.61 -13.22
CA VAL A 44 -36.72 -14.93 -13.91
C VAL A 44 -35.89 -15.90 -13.08
N ALA A 45 -36.45 -17.05 -12.76
CA ALA A 45 -35.79 -18.15 -12.08
C ALA A 45 -35.95 -19.45 -12.88
N SER A 46 -35.03 -20.40 -12.71
CA SER A 46 -35.24 -21.76 -13.23
C SER A 46 -36.35 -22.45 -12.45
N GLU A 47 -37.18 -23.24 -13.12
CA GLU A 47 -38.25 -24.03 -12.46
C GLU A 47 -37.66 -25.03 -11.45
N ASP A 48 -36.45 -25.56 -11.71
CA ASP A 48 -35.76 -26.50 -10.82
C ASP A 48 -35.22 -25.84 -9.55
N MET A 49 -35.02 -24.51 -9.56
CA MET A 49 -34.52 -23.71 -8.44
C MET A 49 -35.29 -22.39 -8.31
N PRO A 50 -36.55 -22.37 -7.89
CA PRO A 50 -37.41 -21.17 -7.89
C PRO A 50 -36.91 -20.04 -6.98
N ALA A 51 -36.17 -20.37 -5.93
CA ALA A 51 -35.60 -19.38 -5.02
C ALA A 51 -34.35 -18.65 -5.58
N ASN A 52 -33.77 -19.15 -6.68
CA ASN A 52 -32.57 -18.58 -7.29
C ASN A 52 -32.92 -17.75 -8.53
N VAL A 53 -33.03 -16.45 -8.39
CA VAL A 53 -33.31 -15.54 -9.50
C VAL A 53 -32.08 -15.41 -10.38
N ILE A 54 -32.17 -15.93 -11.60
CA ILE A 54 -31.08 -15.93 -12.60
C ILE A 54 -31.03 -14.63 -13.42
N ARG A 55 -32.17 -13.91 -13.52
CA ARG A 55 -32.24 -12.62 -14.23
C ARG A 55 -33.30 -11.71 -13.62
N LYS A 56 -32.99 -10.40 -13.55
CA LYS A 56 -33.96 -9.33 -13.24
C LYS A 56 -33.90 -8.29 -14.36
N MET A 57 -35.08 -7.79 -14.75
CA MET A 57 -35.22 -6.74 -15.78
C MET A 57 -36.45 -5.87 -15.47
N ALA A 58 -36.62 -4.82 -16.23
CA ALA A 58 -37.82 -3.99 -16.17
C ALA A 58 -38.45 -3.90 -17.57
N THR A 59 -39.78 -3.61 -17.62
CA THR A 59 -40.46 -3.25 -18.87
C THR A 59 -40.00 -1.86 -19.33
N ASP A 60 -40.07 -1.63 -20.62
CA ASP A 60 -39.82 -0.31 -21.23
C ASP A 60 -41.03 0.66 -21.04
N GLU A 61 -40.96 1.85 -21.66
CA GLU A 61 -42.02 2.88 -21.59
C GLU A 61 -43.34 2.40 -22.16
N THR A 62 -43.34 1.35 -23.00
CA THR A 62 -44.56 0.76 -23.61
C THR A 62 -45.09 -0.45 -22.85
N GLY A 63 -44.48 -0.78 -21.67
CA GLY A 63 -44.77 -1.99 -20.90
C GLY A 63 -44.21 -3.26 -21.48
N SER A 64 -43.36 -3.20 -22.52
CA SER A 64 -42.79 -4.37 -23.19
C SER A 64 -41.46 -4.79 -22.57
N PHE A 65 -41.14 -6.07 -22.64
CA PHE A 65 -39.84 -6.60 -22.20
C PHE A 65 -39.28 -7.60 -23.21
N THR A 66 -37.95 -7.69 -23.24
CA THR A 66 -37.23 -8.66 -24.08
C THR A 66 -36.02 -9.16 -23.30
N THR A 67 -35.79 -10.49 -23.34
CA THR A 67 -34.64 -11.11 -22.69
C THR A 67 -34.17 -12.33 -23.48
N ASN A 68 -32.90 -12.70 -23.33
CA ASN A 68 -32.33 -13.91 -23.95
C ASN A 68 -32.07 -14.97 -22.86
N LEU A 69 -32.58 -16.16 -23.04
CA LEU A 69 -32.44 -17.29 -22.13
C LEU A 69 -31.99 -18.53 -22.91
N SER A 70 -31.21 -19.39 -22.25
CA SER A 70 -30.91 -20.72 -22.80
C SER A 70 -32.16 -21.60 -22.77
N PRO A 71 -32.26 -22.63 -23.65
CA PRO A 71 -33.36 -23.57 -23.57
C PRO A 71 -33.54 -24.17 -22.17
N GLY A 72 -34.79 -24.22 -21.67
CA GLY A 72 -35.13 -24.70 -20.35
C GLY A 72 -36.48 -24.19 -19.83
N SER A 73 -36.92 -24.66 -18.68
CA SER A 73 -38.17 -24.24 -17.99
C SER A 73 -37.92 -23.10 -16.99
N TYR A 74 -38.66 -22.02 -17.12
CA TYR A 74 -38.49 -20.81 -16.32
C TYR A 74 -39.76 -20.31 -15.68
N ILE A 75 -39.59 -19.68 -14.52
CA ILE A 75 -40.66 -18.97 -13.80
C ILE A 75 -40.38 -17.47 -13.93
N PHE A 76 -41.33 -16.74 -14.50
CA PHE A 76 -41.34 -15.29 -14.59
C PHE A 76 -42.27 -14.74 -13.52
N THR A 77 -41.74 -13.89 -12.66
CA THR A 77 -42.48 -13.19 -11.60
C THR A 77 -42.51 -11.69 -11.92
N PHE A 78 -43.69 -11.14 -12.04
CA PHE A 78 -43.92 -9.75 -12.42
C PHE A 78 -44.39 -8.96 -11.20
N HIS A 79 -43.75 -7.81 -10.97
CA HIS A 79 -44.09 -6.90 -9.88
C HIS A 79 -44.29 -5.49 -10.40
N PHE A 80 -45.38 -4.83 -9.99
CA PHE A 80 -45.61 -3.41 -10.25
C PHE A 80 -46.28 -2.80 -9.03
N VAL A 81 -45.98 -1.50 -8.76
CA VAL A 81 -46.53 -0.81 -7.57
C VAL A 81 -48.03 -0.71 -7.66
N GLY A 82 -48.75 -1.19 -6.64
CA GLY A 82 -50.20 -1.18 -6.61
C GLY A 82 -50.87 -2.40 -7.28
N MET A 83 -50.12 -3.29 -7.91
CA MET A 83 -50.65 -4.50 -8.54
C MET A 83 -50.28 -5.77 -7.77
N ALA A 84 -51.12 -6.81 -7.88
CA ALA A 84 -50.84 -8.11 -7.32
C ALA A 84 -49.73 -8.79 -8.11
N GLU A 85 -48.82 -9.47 -7.38
CA GLU A 85 -47.75 -10.25 -7.98
C GLU A 85 -48.34 -11.27 -8.95
N THR A 86 -47.81 -11.29 -10.19
CA THR A 86 -48.25 -12.24 -11.23
C THR A 86 -47.08 -13.17 -11.56
N VAL A 87 -47.33 -14.47 -11.58
CA VAL A 87 -46.34 -15.52 -11.90
C VAL A 87 -46.76 -16.27 -13.15
N LYS A 88 -45.83 -16.41 -14.10
CA LYS A 88 -46.03 -17.20 -15.32
C LYS A 88 -44.87 -18.15 -15.50
N LYS A 89 -45.21 -19.39 -15.91
CA LYS A 89 -44.20 -20.39 -16.36
C LYS A 89 -44.06 -20.35 -17.84
N ALA A 90 -42.86 -20.51 -18.35
CA ALA A 90 -42.57 -20.56 -19.76
C ALA A 90 -41.50 -21.62 -20.04
N GLU A 91 -41.73 -22.45 -21.03
CA GLU A 91 -40.73 -23.40 -21.58
C GLU A 91 -40.05 -22.75 -22.78
N VAL A 92 -38.75 -22.53 -22.64
CA VAL A 92 -37.92 -21.87 -23.68
C VAL A 92 -37.25 -22.98 -24.50
N SER A 93 -37.58 -23.08 -25.81
CA SER A 93 -36.98 -24.04 -26.69
C SER A 93 -36.46 -23.38 -27.99
N GLU A 94 -35.44 -23.91 -28.60
CA GLU A 94 -34.83 -23.39 -29.81
C GLU A 94 -35.81 -23.32 -31.00
N SER A 95 -36.83 -24.17 -31.00
CA SER A 95 -37.86 -24.22 -32.07
C SER A 95 -38.83 -23.03 -32.02
N GLN A 96 -38.82 -22.26 -30.91
CA GLN A 96 -39.67 -21.10 -30.69
C GLN A 96 -38.81 -19.81 -30.42
N ASN A 97 -38.01 -19.42 -31.38
CA ASN A 97 -37.20 -18.20 -31.29
C ASN A 97 -37.68 -17.12 -32.27
N PRO A 98 -38.27 -15.98 -31.84
CA PRO A 98 -38.49 -15.57 -30.47
C PRO A 98 -39.74 -16.23 -29.81
N LEU A 99 -39.65 -16.57 -28.51
CA LEU A 99 -40.80 -16.95 -27.69
C LEU A 99 -41.58 -15.69 -27.29
N ASP A 100 -42.80 -15.57 -27.74
CA ASP A 100 -43.68 -14.45 -27.38
C ASP A 100 -44.67 -14.89 -26.30
N MET A 101 -44.49 -14.33 -25.09
CA MET A 101 -45.37 -14.57 -23.93
C MET A 101 -46.72 -13.81 -24.01
N GLY A 102 -46.91 -13.00 -25.06
CA GLY A 102 -48.12 -12.22 -25.28
C GLY A 102 -48.33 -11.09 -24.27
N VAL A 103 -49.58 -10.73 -24.11
CA VAL A 103 -49.98 -9.70 -23.13
C VAL A 103 -50.26 -10.38 -21.79
N ILE A 104 -49.60 -9.87 -20.74
CA ILE A 104 -49.71 -10.34 -19.35
C ILE A 104 -50.44 -9.28 -18.55
N ALA A 105 -51.68 -9.57 -18.15
CA ALA A 105 -52.47 -8.67 -17.31
C ALA A 105 -52.17 -8.84 -15.85
N MET A 106 -52.01 -7.73 -15.14
CA MET A 106 -51.83 -7.67 -13.68
C MET A 106 -53.06 -7.00 -13.02
N SER A 107 -53.66 -7.65 -12.00
CA SER A 107 -54.78 -7.14 -11.23
C SER A 107 -54.33 -6.20 -10.11
N GLU A 108 -55.17 -5.23 -9.74
CA GLU A 108 -54.92 -4.36 -8.59
C GLU A 108 -54.82 -5.14 -7.27
N SER A 109 -53.86 -4.74 -6.41
CA SER A 109 -53.70 -5.32 -5.09
C SER A 109 -54.53 -4.57 -4.05
N SER A 110 -55.50 -5.22 -3.42
CA SER A 110 -56.28 -4.66 -2.32
C SER A 110 -55.58 -4.64 -0.95
N ARG A 111 -54.26 -5.00 -0.90
CA ARG A 111 -53.46 -4.95 0.32
C ARG A 111 -52.88 -3.56 0.50
N LEU A 112 -53.17 -2.91 1.62
CA LEU A 112 -52.45 -1.71 2.10
C LEU A 112 -50.94 -1.94 2.05
N LEU A 113 -50.24 -0.97 1.41
CA LEU A 113 -48.82 -0.91 1.19
C LEU A 113 -48.03 -1.07 2.49
N ASP A 114 -47.44 -2.23 2.71
CA ASP A 114 -46.15 -2.28 3.38
C ASP A 114 -45.11 -1.77 2.39
N GLU A 115 -44.37 -0.80 2.82
CA GLU A 115 -43.44 0.02 2.06
C GLU A 115 -42.41 -0.85 1.30
N LEU A 116 -42.73 -1.21 0.04
CA LEU A 116 -41.76 -1.83 -0.86
C LEU A 116 -40.80 -0.74 -1.31
N SER A 117 -39.74 -0.59 -0.55
CA SER A 117 -38.54 0.13 -0.95
C SER A 117 -37.96 -0.53 -2.20
N VAL A 118 -38.26 -0.01 -3.38
CA VAL A 118 -37.50 -0.32 -4.61
C VAL A 118 -36.15 0.35 -4.45
N THR A 119 -35.20 -0.32 -3.79
CA THR A 119 -33.81 0.04 -3.80
C THR A 119 -33.27 -0.32 -5.18
N ALA A 120 -33.25 0.64 -6.11
CA ALA A 120 -32.30 0.59 -7.21
C ALA A 120 -30.92 0.34 -6.56
N GLN A 121 -30.24 -0.75 -6.95
CA GLN A 121 -28.92 -1.05 -6.42
C GLN A 121 -28.03 0.16 -6.68
N ALA A 122 -27.65 0.86 -5.62
CA ALA A 122 -26.74 1.99 -5.73
C ALA A 122 -25.45 1.52 -6.40
N PRO A 123 -24.84 2.30 -7.29
CA PRO A 123 -23.58 1.91 -7.92
C PRO A 123 -22.54 1.67 -6.83
N LEU A 124 -21.88 0.49 -6.85
CA LEU A 124 -20.86 0.12 -5.88
C LEU A 124 -19.68 1.11 -5.84
N VAL A 125 -19.49 1.85 -6.92
CA VAL A 125 -18.41 2.83 -7.05
C VAL A 125 -19.00 4.22 -7.29
N LYS A 126 -18.62 5.17 -6.44
CA LYS A 126 -18.94 6.58 -6.56
C LYS A 126 -17.64 7.38 -6.71
N VAL A 127 -17.60 8.28 -7.68
CA VAL A 127 -16.45 9.17 -7.91
C VAL A 127 -16.79 10.57 -7.39
N ASP A 128 -15.96 11.03 -6.44
CA ASP A 128 -15.98 12.41 -5.92
C ASP A 128 -14.82 13.21 -6.54
N ILE A 129 -14.69 14.49 -6.17
CA ILE A 129 -13.71 15.42 -6.75
C ILE A 129 -12.27 14.94 -6.53
N ASP A 130 -11.95 14.48 -5.33
CA ASP A 130 -10.61 14.12 -4.84
C ASP A 130 -10.46 12.65 -4.48
N LYS A 131 -11.57 11.89 -4.54
CA LYS A 131 -11.58 10.50 -4.12
C LYS A 131 -12.54 9.64 -4.93
N LEU A 132 -12.30 8.35 -4.88
CA LEU A 132 -13.21 7.31 -5.33
C LEU A 132 -13.72 6.58 -4.09
N THR A 133 -15.02 6.35 -3.99
CA THR A 133 -15.64 5.62 -2.88
C THR A 133 -16.24 4.33 -3.39
N TYR A 134 -15.81 3.21 -2.83
CA TYR A 134 -16.39 1.90 -3.03
C TYR A 134 -17.33 1.60 -1.87
N SER A 135 -18.62 1.34 -2.15
CA SER A 135 -19.59 0.99 -1.12
C SER A 135 -19.50 -0.48 -0.75
N ALA A 136 -18.81 -0.79 0.33
CA ALA A 136 -18.71 -2.14 0.85
C ALA A 136 -20.04 -2.65 1.42
N LYS A 137 -20.85 -1.75 1.97
CA LYS A 137 -22.17 -2.07 2.50
C LYS A 137 -23.13 -2.61 1.44
N ASP A 138 -23.03 -2.09 0.21
CA ASP A 138 -23.90 -2.48 -0.90
C ASP A 138 -23.30 -3.65 -1.71
N ASP A 139 -22.10 -4.15 -1.34
CA ASP A 139 -21.48 -5.32 -1.94
C ASP A 139 -22.03 -6.62 -1.31
N PRO A 140 -22.74 -7.46 -2.07
CA PRO A 140 -23.32 -8.71 -1.55
C PRO A 140 -22.28 -9.69 -1.00
N GLU A 141 -21.04 -9.63 -1.46
CA GLU A 141 -19.96 -10.52 -1.04
C GLU A 141 -19.23 -10.00 0.22
N ALA A 142 -19.45 -8.75 0.65
CA ALA A 142 -18.83 -8.21 1.84
C ALA A 142 -19.23 -8.95 3.12
N SER A 143 -20.45 -9.55 3.14
CA SER A 143 -20.92 -10.34 4.29
C SER A 143 -20.09 -11.59 4.57
N THR A 144 -19.31 -12.06 3.59
CA THR A 144 -18.63 -13.36 3.61
C THR A 144 -17.13 -13.28 3.36
N SER A 145 -16.59 -12.05 3.22
CA SER A 145 -15.19 -11.78 2.94
C SER A 145 -14.51 -11.00 4.07
N ASN A 146 -13.19 -10.95 4.06
CA ASN A 146 -12.42 -10.05 4.91
C ASN A 146 -12.12 -8.74 4.16
N VAL A 147 -11.55 -7.76 4.87
CA VAL A 147 -11.28 -6.44 4.27
C VAL A 147 -10.21 -6.52 3.18
N LEU A 148 -9.23 -7.40 3.28
CA LEU A 148 -8.25 -7.59 2.21
C LEU A 148 -8.92 -8.07 0.91
N GLU A 149 -9.83 -9.04 1.00
CA GLU A 149 -10.61 -9.50 -0.15
C GLU A 149 -11.56 -8.41 -0.69
N LEU A 150 -12.09 -7.58 0.19
CA LEU A 150 -12.87 -6.42 -0.20
C LEU A 150 -12.03 -5.43 -1.00
N LEU A 151 -10.80 -5.15 -0.57
CA LEU A 151 -9.90 -4.23 -1.26
C LEU A 151 -9.55 -4.70 -2.68
N ARG A 152 -9.52 -6.00 -2.95
CA ARG A 152 -9.34 -6.53 -4.33
C ARG A 152 -10.41 -6.01 -5.31
N LYS A 153 -11.58 -5.63 -4.79
CA LYS A 153 -12.70 -5.12 -5.59
C LYS A 153 -12.66 -3.61 -5.77
N VAL A 154 -11.89 -2.93 -4.94
CA VAL A 154 -11.80 -1.47 -4.94
C VAL A 154 -10.99 -1.03 -6.16
N PRO A 155 -11.54 -0.19 -7.04
CA PRO A 155 -10.79 0.34 -8.17
C PRO A 155 -9.53 1.07 -7.73
N LEU A 156 -8.46 0.96 -8.52
CA LEU A 156 -7.12 1.51 -8.28
C LEU A 156 -6.31 0.79 -7.19
N VAL A 157 -6.93 -0.11 -6.42
CA VAL A 157 -6.23 -0.96 -5.45
C VAL A 157 -5.96 -2.31 -6.10
N THR A 158 -4.73 -2.77 -6.04
CA THR A 158 -4.32 -4.10 -6.45
C THR A 158 -3.71 -4.84 -5.28
N ILE A 159 -3.96 -6.13 -5.23
CA ILE A 159 -3.38 -7.02 -4.22
C ILE A 159 -2.77 -8.17 -5.00
N ASP A 160 -1.45 -8.29 -4.89
CA ASP A 160 -0.71 -9.31 -5.61
C ASP A 160 -0.90 -10.72 -5.00
N GLY A 161 -0.17 -11.70 -5.51
CA GLY A 161 -0.24 -13.07 -5.03
C GLY A 161 0.36 -13.29 -3.65
N GLU A 162 1.21 -12.38 -3.20
CA GLU A 162 1.85 -12.35 -1.89
C GLU A 162 1.06 -11.51 -0.89
N GLU A 163 -0.10 -10.97 -1.36
CA GLU A 163 -1.02 -10.13 -0.60
C GLU A 163 -0.52 -8.71 -0.34
N ASN A 164 0.53 -8.27 -1.04
CA ASN A 164 0.95 -6.89 -0.99
C ASN A 164 -0.09 -5.99 -1.65
N ILE A 165 -0.45 -4.94 -0.95
CA ILE A 165 -1.43 -3.96 -1.42
C ILE A 165 -0.69 -2.88 -2.19
N GLN A 166 -1.28 -2.44 -3.28
CA GLN A 166 -0.75 -1.38 -4.10
C GLN A 166 -1.87 -0.43 -4.51
N LEU A 167 -1.58 0.85 -4.52
CA LEU A 167 -2.47 1.89 -5.01
C LEU A 167 -1.93 2.45 -6.32
N LYS A 168 -2.70 2.34 -7.41
CA LYS A 168 -2.26 2.69 -8.77
C LYS A 168 -0.94 2.01 -9.16
N GLY A 169 -0.68 0.81 -8.63
CA GLY A 169 0.59 0.11 -8.80
C GLY A 169 1.75 0.69 -7.98
N SER A 170 1.55 1.64 -7.09
CA SER A 170 2.55 2.12 -6.15
C SER A 170 2.38 1.47 -4.79
N THR A 171 3.47 1.08 -4.17
CA THR A 171 3.53 0.70 -2.76
C THR A 171 3.60 1.92 -1.84
N ASN A 172 3.99 3.07 -2.36
CA ASN A 172 4.02 4.33 -1.61
C ASN A 172 2.62 4.95 -1.52
N PHE A 173 1.83 4.48 -0.54
CA PHE A 173 0.51 4.99 -0.18
C PHE A 173 0.27 4.76 1.31
N LYS A 174 -0.69 5.49 1.89
CA LYS A 174 -1.05 5.30 3.30
C LYS A 174 -2.43 4.65 3.43
N ILE A 175 -2.60 3.78 4.43
CA ILE A 175 -3.91 3.19 4.75
C ILE A 175 -4.46 3.87 6.00
N TYR A 176 -5.65 4.45 5.83
CA TYR A 176 -6.38 5.11 6.89
C TYR A 176 -7.58 4.27 7.33
N LEU A 177 -7.85 4.30 8.60
CA LEU A 177 -9.06 3.74 9.17
C LEU A 177 -9.93 4.88 9.72
N ASN A 178 -11.08 5.13 9.07
CA ASN A 178 -11.99 6.24 9.42
C ASN A 178 -11.33 7.64 9.38
N GLY A 179 -10.47 7.86 8.41
CA GLY A 179 -9.78 9.12 8.19
C GLY A 179 -8.53 9.34 9.04
N LYS A 180 -8.04 8.30 9.72
CA LYS A 180 -6.79 8.33 10.50
C LYS A 180 -5.76 7.38 9.90
N PRO A 181 -4.48 7.75 9.86
CA PRO A 181 -3.43 6.80 9.55
C PRO A 181 -3.44 5.69 10.59
N SER A 182 -3.16 4.51 10.15
CA SER A 182 -3.05 3.35 11.02
C SER A 182 -1.67 2.75 10.83
N ASN A 183 -0.75 3.05 11.72
CA ASN A 183 0.61 2.51 11.71
C ASN A 183 0.59 0.98 11.69
N MET A 184 -0.38 0.39 12.41
CA MET A 184 -0.61 -1.05 12.39
C MET A 184 -0.93 -1.59 10.99
N ILE A 185 -1.83 -0.93 10.28
CA ILE A 185 -2.19 -1.35 8.92
C ILE A 185 -1.03 -1.02 7.98
N SER A 186 -0.30 0.05 8.21
CA SER A 186 0.87 0.42 7.39
C SER A 186 2.04 -0.56 7.56
N SER A 187 2.26 -1.07 8.77
CA SER A 187 3.37 -2.00 9.05
C SER A 187 3.13 -3.43 8.57
N ASN A 188 1.88 -3.91 8.58
CA ASN A 188 1.50 -5.23 8.07
C ASN A 188 0.06 -5.24 7.54
N PRO A 189 -0.20 -4.56 6.42
CA PRO A 189 -1.54 -4.31 5.92
C PRO A 189 -2.31 -5.61 5.61
N ALA A 190 -1.66 -6.59 5.01
CA ALA A 190 -2.32 -7.83 4.62
C ALA A 190 -2.88 -8.61 5.82
N GLN A 191 -2.08 -8.80 6.86
CA GLN A 191 -2.47 -9.57 8.04
C GLN A 191 -3.61 -8.90 8.80
N VAL A 192 -3.50 -7.58 9.01
CA VAL A 192 -4.51 -6.80 9.71
C VAL A 192 -5.83 -6.79 8.96
N LEU A 193 -5.80 -6.52 7.66
CA LEU A 193 -7.01 -6.44 6.86
C LEU A 193 -7.67 -7.81 6.64
N LYS A 194 -6.90 -8.90 6.65
CA LYS A 194 -7.45 -10.26 6.70
C LYS A 194 -8.22 -10.55 7.99
N SER A 195 -7.75 -10.06 9.11
CA SER A 195 -8.41 -10.27 10.40
C SER A 195 -9.68 -9.44 10.56
N MET A 196 -9.88 -8.42 9.72
CA MET A 196 -11.06 -7.56 9.75
C MET A 196 -12.16 -8.11 8.83
N PRO A 197 -13.38 -8.39 9.33
CA PRO A 197 -14.48 -8.83 8.48
C PRO A 197 -14.99 -7.67 7.60
N ALA A 198 -15.19 -7.94 6.31
CA ALA A 198 -15.60 -6.90 5.35
C ALA A 198 -17.01 -6.34 5.60
N ASN A 199 -17.89 -7.10 6.26
CA ASN A 199 -19.22 -6.61 6.67
C ASN A 199 -19.16 -5.51 7.73
N SER A 200 -18.01 -5.31 8.39
CA SER A 200 -17.78 -4.19 9.30
C SER A 200 -17.45 -2.89 8.55
N ILE A 201 -17.24 -2.96 7.24
CA ILE A 201 -16.85 -1.83 6.42
C ILE A 201 -18.09 -1.25 5.73
N LYS A 202 -18.24 0.06 5.83
CA LYS A 202 -19.27 0.79 5.12
C LYS A 202 -18.79 1.15 3.71
N ASP A 203 -17.65 1.84 3.64
CA ASP A 203 -17.08 2.36 2.41
C ASP A 203 -15.56 2.21 2.42
N VAL A 204 -14.96 2.08 1.25
CA VAL A 204 -13.52 2.26 1.06
C VAL A 204 -13.32 3.46 0.14
N GLU A 205 -12.63 4.47 0.63
CA GLU A 205 -12.30 5.67 -0.14
C GLU A 205 -10.86 5.58 -0.64
N VAL A 206 -10.66 5.78 -1.92
CA VAL A 206 -9.34 5.93 -2.55
C VAL A 206 -9.14 7.40 -2.87
N ILE A 207 -8.25 8.05 -2.12
CA ILE A 207 -7.94 9.48 -2.26
C ILE A 207 -6.67 9.56 -3.10
N THR A 208 -6.82 9.99 -4.34
CA THR A 208 -5.71 10.02 -5.30
C THR A 208 -4.99 11.36 -5.33
N ASP A 209 -5.65 12.40 -4.85
CA ASP A 209 -5.14 13.76 -4.77
C ASP A 209 -5.39 14.31 -3.36
N PRO A 210 -4.53 13.96 -2.38
CA PRO A 210 -4.67 14.45 -1.02
C PRO A 210 -4.61 15.98 -1.02
N GLY A 211 -5.66 16.63 -0.51
CA GLY A 211 -5.75 18.09 -0.44
C GLY A 211 -4.95 18.67 0.74
N ALA A 212 -5.01 20.00 0.93
CA ALA A 212 -4.28 20.76 1.95
C ALA A 212 -4.49 20.29 3.42
N LYS A 213 -5.50 19.48 3.67
CA LYS A 213 -5.73 18.82 4.96
C LYS A 213 -4.63 17.80 5.33
N TYR A 214 -4.09 17.13 4.32
CA TYR A 214 -3.05 16.13 4.50
C TYR A 214 -1.68 16.80 4.54
N ASP A 215 -0.72 16.20 5.20
CA ASP A 215 0.62 16.77 5.27
C ASP A 215 1.23 16.96 3.90
N ALA A 216 2.17 17.88 3.82
CA ALA A 216 2.75 18.29 2.54
C ALA A 216 3.61 17.22 1.88
N GLU A 217 3.88 16.10 2.57
CA GLU A 217 4.78 15.05 2.13
C GLU A 217 4.17 14.06 1.12
N GLY A 218 5.04 13.51 0.27
CA GLY A 218 4.72 12.81 -0.94
C GLY A 218 4.22 11.39 -0.81
N VAL A 219 2.95 11.17 -0.47
CA VAL A 219 2.32 9.86 -0.68
C VAL A 219 1.60 9.79 -2.02
N GLY A 220 1.74 8.68 -2.73
CA GLY A 220 1.08 8.40 -4.01
C GLY A 220 -0.45 8.32 -3.92
N GLY A 221 -1.01 8.40 -2.70
CA GLY A 221 -2.44 8.41 -2.41
C GLY A 221 -2.77 7.79 -1.06
N ILE A 222 -4.06 7.73 -0.73
CA ILE A 222 -4.55 7.22 0.55
C ILE A 222 -5.69 6.24 0.29
N ILE A 223 -5.67 5.08 0.94
CA ILE A 223 -6.79 4.15 1.04
C ILE A 223 -7.44 4.35 2.40
N ASN A 224 -8.62 4.96 2.46
CA ASN A 224 -9.33 5.21 3.69
C ASN A 224 -10.48 4.23 3.87
N ILE A 225 -10.38 3.34 4.83
CA ILE A 225 -11.37 2.31 5.15
C ILE A 225 -12.36 2.91 6.16
N ILE A 226 -13.62 3.03 5.77
CA ILE A 226 -14.70 3.58 6.59
C ILE A 226 -15.55 2.43 7.13
N THR A 227 -15.65 2.31 8.45
CA THR A 227 -16.51 1.31 9.08
C THR A 227 -18.00 1.72 9.14
N ASP A 228 -18.94 0.77 9.14
CA ASP A 228 -20.38 1.04 9.18
C ASP A 228 -20.86 1.55 10.57
N LYS A 229 -21.95 2.29 10.62
CA LYS A 229 -22.45 3.06 11.80
C LYS A 229 -23.68 2.46 12.48
N ARG A 230 -24.07 1.19 12.26
CA ARG A 230 -25.31 0.64 12.84
C ARG A 230 -25.15 0.25 14.31
N VAL A 231 -26.19 0.45 15.09
CA VAL A 231 -26.17 0.36 16.55
C VAL A 231 -26.95 -0.91 17.00
N ASP A 232 -26.27 -2.06 16.98
CA ASP A 232 -26.74 -3.24 17.72
C ASP A 232 -25.56 -3.78 18.54
N ASP A 233 -25.82 -4.15 19.79
CA ASP A 233 -24.83 -4.76 20.66
C ASP A 233 -24.38 -6.12 20.09
N GLY A 234 -23.11 -6.44 20.22
CA GLY A 234 -22.58 -7.70 19.72
C GLY A 234 -21.05 -7.75 19.71
N TYR A 235 -20.54 -8.87 19.25
CA TYR A 235 -19.10 -9.06 19.06
C TYR A 235 -18.81 -9.85 17.78
N THR A 236 -17.63 -9.63 17.20
CA THR A 236 -17.08 -10.46 16.13
C THR A 236 -15.58 -10.61 16.33
N GLY A 237 -15.04 -11.75 15.95
CA GLY A 237 -13.62 -12.00 16.07
C GLY A 237 -13.13 -13.03 15.07
N SER A 238 -11.80 -13.08 14.94
CA SER A 238 -11.12 -14.12 14.18
C SER A 238 -9.81 -14.49 14.84
N VAL A 239 -9.39 -15.74 14.63
CA VAL A 239 -8.06 -16.24 14.96
C VAL A 239 -7.50 -16.92 13.73
N GLY A 240 -6.22 -16.68 13.45
CA GLY A 240 -5.53 -17.20 12.30
C GLY A 240 -4.15 -17.75 12.66
N ALA A 241 -3.67 -18.71 11.87
CA ALA A 241 -2.32 -19.21 11.90
C ALA A 241 -1.83 -19.44 10.48
N ASN A 242 -0.55 -19.21 10.23
CA ASN A 242 0.08 -19.45 8.95
C ASN A 242 1.50 -19.99 9.12
N GLY A 243 1.99 -20.65 8.09
CA GLY A 243 3.38 -21.10 8.00
C GLY A 243 3.75 -21.33 6.54
N ASP A 244 5.04 -21.30 6.26
CA ASP A 244 5.58 -21.45 4.91
C ASP A 244 6.83 -22.34 4.84
N THR A 245 7.26 -22.66 3.62
CA THR A 245 8.41 -23.56 3.37
C THR A 245 9.76 -22.90 3.60
N PHE A 246 9.84 -21.60 3.81
CA PHE A 246 11.05 -20.92 4.23
C PHE A 246 11.31 -21.07 5.73
N GLY A 247 10.30 -21.55 6.49
CA GLY A 247 10.36 -21.68 7.94
C GLY A 247 9.66 -20.54 8.67
N GLY A 248 9.03 -19.64 7.92
CA GLY A 248 8.20 -18.58 8.47
C GLY A 248 6.90 -19.13 9.07
N TYR A 249 6.44 -18.54 10.17
CA TYR A 249 5.16 -18.85 10.80
C TYR A 249 4.58 -17.64 11.52
N GLY A 250 3.27 -17.66 11.70
CA GLY A 250 2.61 -16.54 12.38
C GLY A 250 1.24 -16.91 12.93
N GLY A 251 0.73 -16.00 13.75
CA GLY A 251 -0.62 -16.09 14.30
C GLY A 251 -1.24 -14.72 14.47
N SER A 252 -2.56 -14.65 14.32
CA SER A 252 -3.31 -13.40 14.49
C SER A 252 -4.59 -13.62 15.26
N ALA A 253 -5.02 -12.61 16.02
CA ALA A 253 -6.27 -12.56 16.73
C ALA A 253 -6.90 -11.17 16.57
N TYR A 254 -8.18 -11.12 16.25
CA TYR A 254 -8.98 -9.91 16.15
C TYR A 254 -10.25 -10.05 16.97
N LEU A 255 -10.62 -8.99 17.68
CA LEU A 255 -11.89 -8.87 18.41
C LEU A 255 -12.45 -7.47 18.25
N ALA A 256 -13.71 -7.36 17.87
CA ALA A 256 -14.49 -6.13 17.96
C ALA A 256 -15.77 -6.38 18.76
N THR A 257 -16.09 -5.48 19.67
CA THR A 257 -17.30 -5.56 20.48
C THR A 257 -17.90 -4.18 20.69
N LYS A 258 -19.20 -4.11 20.71
CA LYS A 258 -19.95 -2.90 21.10
C LYS A 258 -20.98 -3.26 22.13
N TYR A 259 -21.06 -2.44 23.18
CA TYR A 259 -22.08 -2.53 24.23
C TYR A 259 -22.57 -1.11 24.58
N GLY A 260 -23.81 -0.83 24.20
CA GLY A 260 -24.43 0.49 24.38
C GLY A 260 -23.58 1.62 23.76
N LYS A 261 -23.07 2.50 24.62
CA LYS A 261 -22.28 3.69 24.21
C LYS A 261 -20.80 3.44 24.06
N VAL A 262 -20.32 2.25 24.41
CA VAL A 262 -18.89 1.90 24.42
C VAL A 262 -18.62 0.87 23.33
N GLY A 263 -17.60 1.13 22.53
CA GLY A 263 -17.08 0.20 21.54
C GLY A 263 -15.60 -0.10 21.80
N PHE A 264 -15.19 -1.34 21.61
CA PHE A 264 -13.82 -1.80 21.74
C PHE A 264 -13.41 -2.59 20.51
N THR A 265 -12.19 -2.34 19.99
CA THR A 265 -11.52 -3.20 19.02
C THR A 265 -10.13 -3.54 19.52
N GLY A 266 -9.73 -4.80 19.32
CA GLY A 266 -8.37 -5.26 19.58
C GLY A 266 -7.90 -6.13 18.43
N ASN A 267 -6.63 -5.99 18.08
CA ASN A 267 -5.93 -6.86 17.14
C ASN A 267 -4.55 -7.16 17.70
N ALA A 268 -4.15 -8.44 17.61
CA ALA A 268 -2.81 -8.89 17.92
C ALA A 268 -2.32 -9.78 16.77
N SER A 269 -1.09 -9.59 16.34
CA SER A 269 -0.47 -10.41 15.30
C SER A 269 0.99 -10.64 15.65
N TYR A 270 1.41 -11.88 15.62
CA TYR A 270 2.80 -12.30 15.74
C TYR A 270 3.23 -12.94 14.44
N PHE A 271 4.46 -12.65 14.01
CA PHE A 271 5.06 -13.32 12.87
C PHE A 271 6.52 -13.66 13.17
N GLN A 272 6.97 -14.77 12.61
CA GLN A 272 8.37 -15.16 12.47
C GLN A 272 8.64 -15.34 10.98
N HIS A 273 9.65 -14.67 10.50
CA HIS A 273 10.12 -14.75 9.12
C HIS A 273 11.47 -15.45 9.11
N ALA A 274 11.68 -16.29 8.12
CA ALA A 274 12.98 -16.89 7.84
C ALA A 274 13.25 -16.75 6.35
N GLN A 275 14.44 -16.30 6.01
CA GLN A 275 14.90 -16.21 4.65
C GLN A 275 16.03 -17.17 4.41
N PRO A 276 15.86 -18.14 3.48
CA PRO A 276 16.93 -19.04 3.09
C PRO A 276 18.13 -18.30 2.50
N VAL A 277 19.27 -18.97 2.50
CA VAL A 277 20.53 -18.42 1.97
C VAL A 277 20.33 -17.85 0.57
N ALA A 278 20.64 -16.57 0.44
CA ALA A 278 20.78 -15.83 -0.81
C ALA A 278 22.27 -15.70 -1.15
N GLU A 279 22.61 -15.76 -2.43
CA GLU A 279 23.98 -15.59 -2.91
C GLU A 279 24.14 -14.25 -3.59
N SER A 280 25.31 -13.64 -3.48
CA SER A 280 25.63 -12.37 -4.12
C SER A 280 27.01 -12.39 -4.78
N GLU A 281 27.11 -11.69 -5.89
CA GLU A 281 28.37 -11.37 -6.56
C GLU A 281 28.42 -9.86 -6.79
N PHE A 282 29.56 -9.26 -6.45
CA PHE A 282 29.83 -7.86 -6.65
C PHE A 282 31.17 -7.69 -7.36
N VAL A 283 31.20 -6.86 -8.39
CA VAL A 283 32.41 -6.53 -9.11
C VAL A 283 32.46 -5.00 -9.26
N ARG A 284 33.58 -4.41 -8.83
CA ARG A 284 33.89 -2.99 -9.05
C ARG A 284 35.17 -2.85 -9.84
N GLU A 285 35.07 -2.09 -10.90
CA GLU A 285 36.22 -1.68 -11.74
C GLU A 285 36.49 -0.19 -11.49
N GLU A 286 37.71 0.13 -11.09
CA GLU A 286 38.22 1.50 -10.94
C GLU A 286 39.16 1.79 -12.12
N PHE A 287 39.06 3.01 -12.65
CA PHE A 287 39.72 3.35 -13.90
C PHE A 287 41.08 4.06 -13.71
N SER A 288 41.27 4.74 -12.57
CA SER A 288 42.50 5.46 -12.30
C SER A 288 42.74 5.60 -10.77
N PRO A 289 43.72 4.87 -10.20
CA PRO A 289 44.48 3.76 -10.80
C PRO A 289 43.61 2.58 -11.14
N GLN A 290 43.99 1.83 -12.19
CA GLN A 290 43.21 0.65 -12.57
C GLN A 290 43.25 -0.42 -11.46
N ASN A 291 42.07 -0.79 -10.98
CA ASN A 291 41.91 -1.79 -9.95
C ASN A 291 40.57 -2.53 -10.14
N SER A 292 40.50 -3.77 -9.76
CA SER A 292 39.27 -4.58 -9.78
C SER A 292 39.05 -5.21 -8.40
N LEU A 293 37.89 -4.97 -7.80
CA LEU A 293 37.42 -5.60 -6.58
C LEU A 293 36.31 -6.57 -6.92
N THR A 294 36.49 -7.84 -6.59
CA THR A 294 35.43 -8.87 -6.69
C THR A 294 35.09 -9.37 -5.30
N GLN A 295 33.79 -9.38 -5.00
CA GLN A 295 33.26 -9.91 -3.75
C GLN A 295 32.20 -10.97 -4.07
N LYS A 296 32.29 -12.14 -3.44
CA LYS A 296 31.29 -13.20 -3.52
C LYS A 296 30.80 -13.49 -2.13
N GLY A 297 29.50 -13.49 -1.95
CA GLY A 297 28.91 -13.60 -0.64
C GLY A 297 27.67 -14.48 -0.60
N SER A 298 27.27 -14.77 0.62
CA SER A 298 25.98 -15.37 0.94
C SER A 298 25.42 -14.69 2.18
N SER A 299 24.11 -14.57 2.24
CA SER A 299 23.42 -14.05 3.41
C SER A 299 22.16 -14.86 3.72
N GLU A 300 21.87 -14.98 5.00
CA GLU A 300 20.62 -15.54 5.52
C GLU A 300 20.09 -14.63 6.61
N SER A 301 18.79 -14.55 6.77
CA SER A 301 18.19 -13.77 7.82
C SER A 301 16.99 -14.46 8.44
N ASP A 302 16.80 -14.22 9.73
CA ASP A 302 15.63 -14.62 10.46
C ASP A 302 15.21 -13.53 11.44
N GLY A 303 13.92 -13.49 11.74
CA GLY A 303 13.42 -12.52 12.69
C GLY A 303 11.92 -12.57 12.84
N GLY A 304 11.42 -11.85 13.81
CA GLY A 304 9.99 -11.82 14.06
C GLY A 304 9.55 -10.58 14.81
N GLY A 305 8.25 -10.42 14.89
CA GLY A 305 7.68 -9.25 15.56
C GLY A 305 6.26 -9.49 16.07
N LEU A 306 5.86 -8.60 16.96
CA LEU A 306 4.53 -8.53 17.57
C LEU A 306 3.90 -7.18 17.20
N PHE A 307 2.67 -7.24 16.71
CA PHE A 307 1.81 -6.07 16.50
C PHE A 307 0.60 -6.18 17.41
N LEU A 308 0.32 -5.12 18.14
CA LEU A 308 -0.85 -5.00 19.00
C LEU A 308 -1.52 -3.65 18.76
N THR A 309 -2.83 -3.65 18.49
CA THR A 309 -3.60 -2.40 18.53
C THR A 309 -4.89 -2.59 19.27
N THR A 310 -5.25 -1.55 20.00
CA THR A 310 -6.54 -1.46 20.66
C THR A 310 -7.15 -0.08 20.43
N ALA A 311 -8.46 -0.01 20.31
CA ALA A 311 -9.17 1.24 20.26
C ALA A 311 -10.46 1.17 21.07
N LEU A 312 -10.71 2.21 21.84
CA LEU A 312 -11.90 2.42 22.63
C LEU A 312 -12.65 3.63 22.08
N SER A 313 -13.93 3.47 21.80
CA SER A 313 -14.80 4.59 21.41
C SER A 313 -15.90 4.76 22.44
N TYR A 314 -16.18 6.03 22.80
CA TYR A 314 -17.26 6.37 23.72
C TYR A 314 -18.17 7.43 23.09
N GLU A 315 -19.43 7.07 22.94
CA GLU A 315 -20.49 7.88 22.32
C GLU A 315 -21.53 8.28 23.41
N PRO A 316 -21.27 9.32 24.22
CA PRO A 316 -22.23 9.72 25.27
C PRO A 316 -23.58 10.11 24.68
N ASP A 317 -23.57 10.70 23.48
CA ASP A 317 -24.72 11.17 22.74
C ASP A 317 -24.47 11.21 21.22
N THR A 318 -25.41 11.72 20.44
CA THR A 318 -25.30 11.82 18.97
C THR A 318 -24.36 12.94 18.50
N VAL A 319 -23.97 13.86 19.38
CA VAL A 319 -23.17 15.06 19.10
C VAL A 319 -21.70 14.79 19.40
N ASN A 320 -21.40 14.17 20.52
CA ASN A 320 -20.05 14.00 21.06
C ASN A 320 -19.52 12.61 20.81
N LEU A 321 -18.24 12.50 20.47
CA LEU A 321 -17.54 11.24 20.26
C LEU A 321 -16.12 11.36 20.80
N PHE A 322 -15.71 10.42 21.63
CA PHE A 322 -14.34 10.30 22.16
C PHE A 322 -13.75 8.99 21.65
N ASN A 323 -12.51 9.05 21.19
CA ASN A 323 -11.73 7.86 20.85
C ASN A 323 -10.39 7.89 21.57
N LEU A 324 -10.00 6.72 22.07
CA LEU A 324 -8.65 6.47 22.58
C LEU A 324 -8.10 5.27 21.83
N SER A 325 -6.89 5.36 21.29
CA SER A 325 -6.22 4.25 20.65
C SER A 325 -4.81 4.07 21.17
N LEU A 326 -4.41 2.81 21.28
CA LEU A 326 -3.08 2.35 21.61
C LEU A 326 -2.63 1.42 20.50
N SER A 327 -1.44 1.66 19.96
CA SER A 327 -0.77 0.75 19.04
C SER A 327 0.63 0.47 19.56
N HIS A 328 1.05 -0.78 19.49
CA HIS A 328 2.41 -1.21 19.74
C HIS A 328 2.84 -2.16 18.65
N PHE A 329 4.04 -1.93 18.14
CA PHE A 329 4.72 -2.90 17.29
C PHE A 329 6.15 -3.05 17.76
N GLY A 330 6.75 -4.21 17.53
CA GLY A 330 8.15 -4.43 17.85
C GLY A 330 8.62 -5.74 17.26
N GLY A 331 9.86 -5.75 16.83
CA GLY A 331 10.48 -6.92 16.24
C GLY A 331 11.99 -6.85 16.29
N LYS A 332 12.58 -8.00 15.98
CA LYS A 332 14.02 -8.20 15.91
C LYS A 332 14.35 -9.07 14.72
N PHE A 333 15.32 -8.62 13.93
CA PHE A 333 15.88 -9.37 12.82
C PHE A 333 17.37 -9.59 13.03
N ASN A 334 17.82 -10.84 12.78
CA ASN A 334 19.21 -11.22 12.73
C ASN A 334 19.58 -11.50 11.28
N SER A 335 20.75 -11.08 10.84
CA SER A 335 21.28 -11.39 9.53
C SER A 335 22.72 -11.85 9.65
N LEU A 336 23.02 -12.99 9.04
CA LEU A 336 24.38 -13.51 8.92
C LEU A 336 24.82 -13.39 7.48
N SER A 337 25.93 -12.67 7.26
CA SER A 337 26.56 -12.50 5.95
C SER A 337 27.99 -13.07 5.96
N MET A 338 28.33 -13.79 4.90
CA MET A 338 29.68 -14.29 4.66
C MET A 338 30.14 -13.77 3.30
N GLN A 339 31.38 -13.31 3.20
CA GLN A 339 31.89 -12.72 1.98
C GLN A 339 33.37 -13.08 1.78
N ASN A 340 33.74 -13.40 0.56
CA ASN A 340 35.11 -13.48 0.09
C ASN A 340 35.38 -12.29 -0.81
N ALA A 341 36.40 -11.51 -0.52
CA ALA A 341 36.78 -10.32 -1.28
C ALA A 341 38.19 -10.51 -1.86
N VAL A 342 38.36 -10.15 -3.13
CA VAL A 342 39.64 -10.17 -3.86
C VAL A 342 39.80 -8.88 -4.62
N SER A 343 40.87 -8.13 -4.35
CA SER A 343 41.28 -6.93 -5.05
C SER A 343 42.57 -7.17 -5.86
N GLN A 344 42.57 -6.74 -7.10
CA GLN A 344 43.69 -6.93 -8.03
C GLN A 344 43.94 -5.66 -8.86
N GLY A 345 45.21 -5.31 -9.05
CA GLY A 345 45.65 -4.14 -9.82
C GLY A 345 46.42 -3.16 -8.97
N GLY A 346 45.94 -1.95 -8.80
CA GLY A 346 46.60 -0.93 -7.98
C GLY A 346 46.73 -1.33 -6.51
N ARG A 347 45.84 -2.20 -6.03
CA ARG A 347 45.81 -2.78 -4.69
C ARG A 347 45.60 -4.28 -4.79
N ASN A 348 46.49 -5.06 -4.14
CA ASN A 348 46.42 -6.52 -4.18
C ASN A 348 46.21 -7.06 -2.79
N TYR A 349 44.97 -7.58 -2.52
CA TYR A 349 44.65 -8.22 -1.26
C TYR A 349 43.46 -9.17 -1.43
N SER A 350 43.35 -10.09 -0.47
CA SER A 350 42.14 -10.89 -0.29
C SER A 350 41.81 -11.06 1.20
N TYR A 351 40.54 -11.32 1.48
CA TYR A 351 40.07 -11.67 2.81
C TYR A 351 38.74 -12.42 2.76
N ASN A 352 38.44 -13.11 3.83
CA ASN A 352 37.11 -13.63 4.15
C ASN A 352 36.53 -12.82 5.29
N SER A 353 35.29 -12.35 5.14
CA SER A 353 34.54 -11.70 6.23
C SER A 353 33.32 -12.52 6.63
N ARG A 354 33.03 -12.46 7.92
CA ARG A 354 31.76 -12.94 8.50
C ARG A 354 31.19 -11.82 9.34
N SER A 355 29.99 -11.38 8.97
CA SER A 355 29.27 -10.31 9.65
C SER A 355 27.94 -10.81 10.18
N ASN A 356 27.67 -10.54 11.43
CA ASN A 356 26.39 -10.78 12.07
C ASN A 356 25.77 -9.44 12.45
N SER A 357 24.58 -9.15 11.96
CA SER A 357 23.84 -7.93 12.31
C SER A 357 22.53 -8.25 12.99
N ILE A 358 22.17 -7.38 13.92
CA ILE A 358 20.94 -7.45 14.70
C ILE A 358 20.27 -6.08 14.57
N ASN A 359 19.05 -6.06 14.03
CA ASN A 359 18.23 -4.87 13.95
C ASN A 359 17.01 -5.08 14.83
N GLN A 360 16.78 -4.17 15.76
CA GLN A 360 15.63 -4.17 16.64
C GLN A 360 14.87 -2.87 16.45
N PHE A 361 13.62 -2.98 16.08
CA PHE A 361 12.73 -1.85 15.86
C PHE A 361 11.48 -1.98 16.70
N GLY A 362 10.84 -0.88 17.01
CA GLY A 362 9.61 -0.90 17.76
C GLY A 362 8.88 0.43 17.73
N GLY A 363 7.74 0.47 18.37
CA GLY A 363 6.98 1.70 18.51
C GLY A 363 5.79 1.53 19.44
N LEU A 364 5.48 2.60 20.12
CA LEU A 364 4.28 2.79 20.94
C LEU A 364 3.60 4.06 20.48
N SER A 365 2.36 3.97 20.03
CA SER A 365 1.55 5.13 19.65
C SER A 365 0.30 5.21 20.52
N LEU A 366 0.06 6.36 21.12
CA LEU A 366 -1.14 6.69 21.89
C LEU A 366 -1.83 7.86 21.20
N ALA A 367 -3.12 7.71 20.87
CA ALA A 367 -3.88 8.81 20.31
C ALA A 367 -5.23 8.99 21.01
N ALA A 368 -5.56 10.25 21.28
CA ALA A 368 -6.83 10.65 21.87
C ALA A 368 -7.50 11.69 20.97
N ASP A 369 -8.78 11.47 20.67
CA ASP A 369 -9.54 12.35 19.81
C ASP A 369 -10.89 12.68 20.43
N TYR A 370 -11.30 13.91 20.25
CA TYR A 370 -12.65 14.40 20.53
C TYR A 370 -13.25 15.00 19.27
N GLN A 371 -14.42 14.52 18.87
CA GLN A 371 -15.19 15.09 17.77
C GLN A 371 -16.55 15.58 18.27
N ARG A 372 -16.86 16.81 17.91
CA ARG A 372 -18.18 17.42 18.11
C ARG A 372 -18.85 17.64 16.76
N ASN A 373 -20.04 17.06 16.59
CA ASN A 373 -20.92 17.32 15.45
C ASN A 373 -21.89 18.44 15.79
N PHE A 374 -22.07 19.38 14.87
CA PHE A 374 -23.01 20.50 15.07
C PHE A 374 -24.37 20.19 14.43
N LYS A 375 -25.32 21.14 14.55
CA LYS A 375 -26.68 20.97 14.02
C LYS A 375 -26.71 20.82 12.50
N ARG A 376 -25.81 21.48 11.78
CA ARG A 376 -25.71 21.36 10.32
C ARG A 376 -25.08 20.01 9.99
N LYS A 377 -25.75 19.23 9.15
CA LYS A 377 -25.25 17.90 8.73
C LYS A 377 -23.87 18.01 8.08
N GLY A 378 -22.90 17.33 8.64
CA GLY A 378 -21.50 17.33 8.19
C GLY A 378 -20.63 18.46 8.76
N GLU A 379 -21.20 19.40 9.54
CA GLU A 379 -20.44 20.38 10.29
C GLU A 379 -19.84 19.72 11.54
N MET A 380 -18.52 19.83 11.71
CA MET A 380 -17.81 19.19 12.81
C MET A 380 -16.56 19.94 13.21
N LEU A 381 -16.21 19.80 14.48
CA LEU A 381 -14.93 20.19 15.06
C LEU A 381 -14.26 18.94 15.62
N THR A 382 -12.98 18.74 15.32
CA THR A 382 -12.17 17.65 15.86
C THR A 382 -10.95 18.20 16.54
N LEU A 383 -10.69 17.75 17.77
CA LEU A 383 -9.46 17.98 18.51
C LEU A 383 -8.76 16.63 18.67
N SER A 384 -7.51 16.55 18.29
CA SER A 384 -6.71 15.34 18.32
C SER A 384 -5.35 15.59 18.98
N TYR A 385 -4.89 14.60 19.75
CA TYR A 385 -3.54 14.53 20.27
C TYR A 385 -2.97 13.14 20.02
N ARG A 386 -1.67 13.05 19.64
CA ARG A 386 -0.94 11.81 19.44
C ARG A 386 0.43 11.91 20.05
N PHE A 387 0.84 10.83 20.70
CA PHE A 387 2.20 10.58 21.15
C PHE A 387 2.73 9.33 20.48
N GLU A 388 3.96 9.37 20.01
CA GLU A 388 4.68 8.23 19.45
C GLU A 388 6.06 8.14 20.06
N HIS A 389 6.48 6.91 20.35
CA HIS A 389 7.84 6.56 20.77
C HIS A 389 8.32 5.42 19.87
N GLU A 390 9.43 5.64 19.16
CA GLU A 390 9.91 4.72 18.12
C GLU A 390 11.40 4.42 18.32
N PRO A 391 11.77 3.38 19.11
CA PRO A 391 13.15 2.90 19.21
C PRO A 391 13.56 2.14 17.94
N ASN A 392 14.81 2.30 17.54
CA ASN A 392 15.42 1.62 16.41
C ASN A 392 16.90 1.36 16.67
N ASP A 393 17.20 0.20 17.23
CA ASP A 393 18.53 -0.17 17.63
C ASP A 393 19.16 -1.11 16.58
N SER A 394 20.42 -0.89 16.29
CA SER A 394 21.20 -1.78 15.42
C SER A 394 22.53 -2.14 16.05
N GLU A 395 22.94 -3.38 15.84
CA GLU A 395 24.22 -3.91 16.27
C GLU A 395 24.79 -4.78 15.16
N TYR A 396 26.09 -4.63 14.86
CA TYR A 396 26.78 -5.60 14.02
C TYR A 396 28.14 -5.98 14.60
N GLU A 397 28.57 -7.21 14.31
CA GLU A 397 29.92 -7.70 14.53
C GLU A 397 30.46 -8.30 13.24
N SER A 398 31.63 -7.81 12.79
CA SER A 398 32.33 -8.31 11.61
C SER A 398 33.70 -8.86 12.01
N ALA A 399 34.06 -10.02 11.43
CA ALA A 399 35.36 -10.65 11.60
C ALA A 399 36.03 -10.87 10.26
N TYR A 400 37.35 -10.63 10.17
CA TYR A 400 38.15 -10.73 8.96
C TYR A 400 39.24 -11.79 9.14
N ASN A 401 39.23 -12.78 8.27
CA ASN A 401 40.09 -13.91 8.32
C ASN A 401 40.73 -14.18 6.94
N ASP A 402 41.75 -15.02 6.90
CA ASP A 402 42.49 -15.40 5.68
C ASP A 402 42.92 -14.16 4.88
N VAL A 403 43.41 -13.17 5.62
CA VAL A 403 43.84 -11.89 5.07
C VAL A 403 45.21 -12.05 4.42
N GLU A 404 45.26 -11.73 3.13
CA GLU A 404 46.52 -11.74 2.34
C GLU A 404 46.71 -10.40 1.65
N GLY A 405 47.98 -10.07 1.38
CA GLY A 405 48.35 -8.86 0.65
C GLY A 405 48.25 -7.57 1.46
N GLN A 406 47.85 -6.49 0.81
CA GLN A 406 47.87 -5.13 1.36
C GLN A 406 46.50 -4.72 1.94
N PHE A 407 45.78 -5.63 2.52
CA PHE A 407 44.58 -5.28 3.25
C PHE A 407 44.94 -4.66 4.59
N TYR A 408 44.24 -3.64 5.04
CA TYR A 408 44.64 -2.86 6.20
C TYR A 408 44.24 -3.47 7.54
N TYR A 409 43.21 -4.32 7.58
CA TYR A 409 42.90 -5.07 8.78
C TYR A 409 43.81 -6.31 8.88
N PRO A 410 44.42 -6.58 10.02
CA PRO A 410 45.21 -7.80 10.21
C PRO A 410 44.30 -9.02 10.24
N ASN A 411 44.91 -10.19 9.98
CA ASN A 411 44.17 -11.46 10.10
C ASN A 411 43.67 -11.68 11.52
N GLY A 412 42.37 -12.02 11.66
CA GLY A 412 41.69 -12.17 12.96
C GLY A 412 41.17 -10.87 13.57
N TYR A 413 41.27 -9.76 12.83
CA TYR A 413 40.65 -8.50 13.24
C TYR A 413 39.12 -8.64 13.33
N LYS A 414 38.54 -8.07 14.37
CA LYS A 414 37.08 -7.94 14.51
C LYS A 414 36.69 -6.51 14.86
N GLN A 415 35.52 -6.11 14.37
CA GLN A 415 34.90 -4.86 14.78
C GLN A 415 33.47 -5.12 15.18
N ARG A 416 32.98 -4.32 16.11
CA ARG A 416 31.58 -4.31 16.56
C ARG A 416 31.10 -2.87 16.63
N SER A 417 29.90 -2.66 16.14
CA SER A 417 29.22 -1.41 16.26
C SER A 417 27.86 -1.62 16.90
N LYS A 418 27.48 -0.70 17.74
CA LYS A 418 26.14 -0.64 18.34
C LYS A 418 25.61 0.77 18.22
N ASN A 419 24.44 0.90 17.61
CA ASN A 419 23.71 2.16 17.52
C ASN A 419 22.36 2.05 18.23
N ASN A 420 22.17 2.88 19.26
CA ASN A 420 20.89 3.02 19.92
C ASN A 420 20.24 4.30 19.38
N ALA A 421 19.18 4.15 18.62
CA ALA A 421 18.49 5.27 18.00
C ALA A 421 16.99 5.22 18.31
N GLY A 422 16.32 6.36 18.17
CA GLY A 422 14.88 6.44 18.34
C GLY A 422 14.41 7.87 18.45
N GLY A 423 13.10 8.02 18.65
CA GLY A 423 12.51 9.33 18.79
C GLY A 423 11.16 9.32 19.48
N ASP A 424 10.83 10.49 20.00
CA ASP A 424 9.55 10.84 20.59
C ASP A 424 8.86 11.90 19.72
N GLU A 425 7.59 11.67 19.39
CA GLU A 425 6.79 12.63 18.67
C GLU A 425 5.51 12.98 19.42
N HIS A 426 5.24 14.28 19.54
CA HIS A 426 3.99 14.81 20.07
C HIS A 426 3.30 15.65 19.00
N THR A 427 2.06 15.32 18.68
CA THR A 427 1.27 16.08 17.72
C THR A 427 -0.05 16.50 18.29
N GLY A 428 -0.37 17.79 18.16
CA GLY A 428 -1.68 18.39 18.45
C GLY A 428 -2.32 18.92 17.17
N GLN A 429 -3.61 18.62 16.94
CA GLN A 429 -4.32 19.04 15.74
C GLN A 429 -5.75 19.48 16.06
N LEU A 430 -6.20 20.58 15.41
CA LEU A 430 -7.56 21.08 15.45
C LEU A 430 -8.10 21.22 14.04
N ASP A 431 -9.21 20.56 13.74
CA ASP A 431 -9.88 20.58 12.42
C ASP A 431 -11.31 21.07 12.50
N TYR A 432 -11.71 21.95 11.61
CA TYR A 432 -13.08 22.40 11.44
C TYR A 432 -13.56 22.20 10.01
N VAL A 433 -14.76 21.66 9.88
CA VAL A 433 -15.45 21.45 8.60
C VAL A 433 -16.80 22.12 8.65
N ASN A 434 -17.13 22.91 7.63
CA ASN A 434 -18.41 23.58 7.52
C ASN A 434 -18.99 23.45 6.09
N PRO A 435 -19.91 22.51 5.86
CA PRO A 435 -20.69 22.50 4.63
C PRO A 435 -21.74 23.61 4.69
N LEU A 436 -21.44 24.75 4.07
CA LEU A 436 -22.33 25.94 4.08
C LEU A 436 -23.69 25.62 3.48
N ASN A 437 -23.70 24.85 2.39
CA ASN A 437 -24.89 24.31 1.71
C ASN A 437 -24.47 23.09 0.87
N GLY A 438 -25.38 22.47 0.14
CA GLY A 438 -25.06 21.30 -0.68
C GLY A 438 -24.01 21.54 -1.78
N LYS A 439 -23.61 22.79 -2.05
CA LYS A 439 -22.65 23.17 -3.09
C LYS A 439 -21.30 23.63 -2.55
N HIS A 440 -21.23 24.18 -1.36
CA HIS A 440 -20.05 24.82 -0.80
C HIS A 440 -19.61 24.11 0.48
N ASN A 441 -18.34 23.80 0.60
CA ASN A 441 -17.74 23.25 1.82
C ASN A 441 -16.43 23.99 2.13
N ILE A 442 -16.27 24.41 3.38
CA ILE A 442 -15.04 25.05 3.88
C ILE A 442 -14.41 24.09 4.88
N GLU A 443 -13.11 23.95 4.81
CA GLU A 443 -12.27 23.21 5.74
C GLU A 443 -11.14 24.10 6.23
N ALA A 444 -10.83 24.05 7.51
CA ALA A 444 -9.68 24.75 8.08
C ALA A 444 -9.11 23.95 9.26
N GLY A 445 -7.82 24.11 9.52
CA GLY A 445 -7.19 23.44 10.64
C GLY A 445 -5.84 24.03 11.01
N LEU A 446 -5.40 23.67 12.23
CA LEU A 446 -4.10 23.99 12.78
C LEU A 446 -3.46 22.70 13.26
N LYS A 447 -2.14 22.55 13.09
CA LYS A 447 -1.37 21.40 13.53
C LYS A 447 -0.03 21.85 14.08
N TYR A 448 0.39 21.24 15.16
CA TYR A 448 1.71 21.41 15.77
C TYR A 448 2.33 20.04 15.98
N ILE A 449 3.58 19.87 15.52
CA ILE A 449 4.38 18.66 15.69
C ILE A 449 5.65 19.05 16.43
N PHE A 450 5.98 18.25 17.43
CA PHE A 450 7.23 18.30 18.15
C PHE A 450 7.88 16.92 18.08
N ARG A 451 9.10 16.84 17.55
CA ARG A 451 9.91 15.63 17.44
C ARG A 451 11.23 15.81 18.15
N ASP A 452 11.62 14.79 18.88
CA ASP A 452 12.89 14.68 19.56
C ASP A 452 13.51 13.32 19.23
N ASN A 453 14.44 13.31 18.28
CA ASN A 453 15.10 12.10 17.82
C ASN A 453 16.54 12.09 18.31
N SER A 454 17.05 10.90 18.64
CA SER A 454 18.44 10.74 19.04
C SER A 454 19.05 9.48 18.44
N SER A 455 20.37 9.48 18.27
CA SER A 455 21.15 8.33 17.84
C SER A 455 22.49 8.35 18.57
N ARG A 456 22.85 7.23 19.21
CA ARG A 456 24.08 7.04 19.95
C ARG A 456 24.82 5.83 19.44
N GLY A 457 25.96 6.04 18.77
CA GLY A 457 26.77 5.03 18.14
C GLY A 457 28.05 4.74 18.89
N ASP A 458 28.25 3.49 19.31
CA ASP A 458 29.47 2.99 19.94
C ASP A 458 30.19 2.01 19.02
N HIS A 459 31.49 2.17 18.88
CA HIS A 459 32.34 1.25 18.12
C HIS A 459 33.44 0.65 19.00
N SER A 460 33.79 -0.59 18.74
CA SER A 460 34.90 -1.28 19.37
C SER A 460 35.54 -2.26 18.41
N TYR A 461 36.82 -2.53 18.61
CA TYR A 461 37.60 -3.46 17.79
C TYR A 461 38.42 -4.43 18.65
N PHE A 462 38.84 -5.52 18.03
CA PHE A 462 39.64 -6.59 18.63
C PHE A 462 40.73 -6.99 17.64
N MET A 463 42.00 -7.03 18.11
CA MET A 463 43.17 -7.31 17.28
C MET A 463 43.73 -8.71 17.45
N GLY A 464 42.91 -9.71 17.68
CA GLY A 464 43.35 -11.12 17.74
C GLY A 464 43.80 -11.61 19.13
N SER A 465 44.09 -10.72 20.07
CA SER A 465 44.42 -11.05 21.48
C SER A 465 44.09 -9.87 22.38
N GLY A 466 43.65 -10.15 23.62
CA GLY A 466 43.26 -9.16 24.60
C GLY A 466 41.73 -8.94 24.69
N ASP A 467 41.32 -7.78 25.15
CA ASP A 467 39.91 -7.38 25.28
C ASP A 467 39.45 -6.52 24.08
N TRP A 468 38.15 -6.35 23.95
CA TRP A 468 37.58 -5.38 23.02
C TRP A 468 38.04 -3.98 23.40
N MET A 469 38.58 -3.23 22.48
CA MET A 469 39.02 -1.84 22.66
C MET A 469 38.01 -0.89 22.08
N PRO A 470 37.54 0.12 22.84
CA PRO A 470 36.69 1.18 22.26
C PRO A 470 37.42 1.93 21.17
N ASP A 471 36.72 2.33 20.13
CA ASP A 471 37.21 3.25 19.10
C ASP A 471 36.58 4.63 19.31
N PRO A 472 37.23 5.53 20.04
CA PRO A 472 36.70 6.86 20.34
C PRO A 472 36.55 7.75 19.10
N ASN A 473 37.28 7.48 18.01
CA ASN A 473 37.20 8.24 16.79
C ASN A 473 35.92 7.93 15.99
N ARG A 474 35.19 6.88 16.38
CA ARG A 474 33.94 6.45 15.75
C ARG A 474 32.73 6.57 16.67
N LEU A 475 32.90 7.23 17.80
CA LEU A 475 31.74 7.63 18.61
C LEU A 475 30.91 8.64 17.83
N ASN A 476 29.61 8.47 17.88
CA ASN A 476 28.67 9.33 17.16
C ASN A 476 27.43 9.57 18.04
N ASP A 477 27.22 10.81 18.41
CA ASP A 477 26.04 11.27 19.12
C ASP A 477 25.31 12.29 18.27
N LEU A 478 24.04 12.04 18.00
CA LEU A 478 23.15 12.91 17.26
C LEU A 478 21.88 13.16 18.07
N ASP A 479 21.55 14.41 18.28
CA ASP A 479 20.24 14.87 18.74
C ASP A 479 19.58 15.72 17.65
N HIS A 480 18.36 15.42 17.28
CA HIS A 480 17.59 16.14 16.28
C HIS A 480 16.24 16.56 16.83
N LEU A 481 16.12 17.84 17.12
CA LEU A 481 14.90 18.47 17.61
C LEU A 481 14.18 19.19 16.48
N GLN A 482 12.92 18.86 16.24
CA GLN A 482 12.13 19.47 15.17
C GLN A 482 10.77 19.96 15.68
N ARG A 483 10.41 21.20 15.30
CA ARG A 483 9.13 21.84 15.63
C ARG A 483 8.48 22.33 14.34
N ILE A 484 7.28 21.82 14.04
CA ILE A 484 6.53 22.18 12.83
C ILE A 484 5.20 22.77 13.26
N THR A 485 4.96 24.02 12.86
CA THR A 485 3.67 24.68 13.03
C THR A 485 3.02 24.88 11.68
N SER A 486 1.82 24.37 11.49
CA SER A 486 1.11 24.48 10.23
C SER A 486 -0.33 24.92 10.39
N GLY A 487 -0.81 25.66 9.38
CA GLY A 487 -2.21 26.03 9.23
C GLY A 487 -2.67 25.81 7.80
N TYR A 488 -3.91 25.36 7.62
CA TYR A 488 -4.47 25.15 6.29
C TYR A 488 -5.89 25.61 6.16
N ALA A 489 -6.27 25.95 4.93
CA ALA A 489 -7.64 26.25 4.53
C ALA A 489 -7.94 25.57 3.18
N GLY A 490 -9.16 25.06 3.06
CA GLY A 490 -9.63 24.41 1.84
C GLY A 490 -11.06 24.85 1.52
N TYR A 491 -11.34 24.97 0.24
CA TYR A 491 -12.67 25.30 -0.28
C TYR A 491 -13.05 24.33 -1.38
N THR A 492 -14.26 23.76 -1.27
CA THR A 492 -14.83 22.87 -2.28
C THR A 492 -16.14 23.46 -2.80
N TYR A 493 -16.25 23.53 -4.12
CA TYR A 493 -17.46 23.95 -4.84
C TYR A 493 -17.97 22.83 -5.74
N ARG A 494 -19.27 22.53 -5.67
CA ARG A 494 -19.94 21.53 -6.51
C ARG A 494 -21.17 22.13 -7.15
N GLN A 495 -21.25 22.09 -8.49
CA GLN A 495 -22.43 22.50 -9.22
C GLN A 495 -22.70 21.62 -10.43
N GLY A 496 -23.82 20.91 -10.40
CA GLY A 496 -24.19 19.96 -11.45
C GLY A 496 -23.13 18.90 -11.64
N LYS A 497 -22.53 18.86 -12.84
CA LYS A 497 -21.47 17.90 -13.21
C LYS A 497 -20.05 18.36 -12.88
N MET A 498 -19.89 19.60 -12.40
CA MET A 498 -18.58 20.21 -12.15
C MET A 498 -18.28 20.26 -10.65
N GLY A 499 -17.05 19.90 -10.30
CA GLY A 499 -16.46 20.04 -8.98
C GLY A 499 -15.14 20.79 -9.04
N LEU A 500 -14.93 21.67 -8.06
CA LEU A 500 -13.69 22.43 -7.86
C LEU A 500 -13.26 22.29 -6.41
N LYS A 501 -11.99 22.01 -6.18
CA LYS A 501 -11.37 22.03 -4.84
C LYS A 501 -10.09 22.83 -4.90
N VAL A 502 -9.93 23.76 -3.98
CA VAL A 502 -8.71 24.56 -3.80
C VAL A 502 -8.28 24.45 -2.37
N GLY A 503 -7.01 24.28 -2.12
CA GLY A 503 -6.43 24.21 -0.79
C GLY A 503 -5.12 24.97 -0.72
N LEU A 504 -4.84 25.53 0.43
CA LEU A 504 -3.60 26.22 0.74
C LEU A 504 -3.18 25.81 2.16
N ARG A 505 -1.92 25.44 2.32
CA ARG A 505 -1.31 25.12 3.60
C ARG A 505 -0.02 25.90 3.76
N GLY A 506 0.20 26.50 4.92
CA GLY A 506 1.46 27.12 5.31
C GLY A 506 2.09 26.29 6.41
N GLU A 507 3.37 26.02 6.32
CA GLU A 507 4.16 25.31 7.31
C GLU A 507 5.41 26.10 7.67
N ASN A 508 5.65 26.26 8.97
CA ASN A 508 6.90 26.78 9.51
C ASN A 508 7.61 25.66 10.25
N THR A 509 8.79 25.30 9.77
CA THR A 509 9.65 24.27 10.33
C THR A 509 10.86 24.92 10.98
N ASN A 510 11.13 24.55 12.23
CA ASN A 510 12.36 24.89 12.94
C ASN A 510 13.01 23.59 13.39
N GLN A 511 14.24 23.38 13.01
CA GLN A 511 15.01 22.20 13.42
C GLN A 511 16.35 22.62 13.99
N GLU A 512 16.80 21.82 14.95
CA GLU A 512 18.10 21.92 15.59
C GLU A 512 18.72 20.53 15.56
N ILE A 513 19.89 20.41 14.97
CA ILE A 513 20.65 19.18 14.90
C ILE A 513 21.93 19.42 15.69
N HIS A 514 22.11 18.70 16.78
CA HIS A 514 23.36 18.68 17.54
C HIS A 514 24.05 17.35 17.23
N TYR A 515 25.20 17.47 16.61
CA TYR A 515 26.04 16.34 16.25
C TYR A 515 27.38 16.44 16.94
N MET A 516 27.79 15.38 17.61
CA MET A 516 29.02 15.30 18.36
C MET A 516 29.75 13.98 18.04
N ASN A 517 31.03 14.11 17.72
CA ASN A 517 31.99 13.02 17.69
C ASN A 517 33.30 13.46 18.36
N ASN A 518 34.36 12.65 18.32
CA ASN A 518 35.62 12.99 19.01
C ASN A 518 36.30 14.27 18.51
N ASP A 519 36.07 14.63 17.25
CA ASP A 519 36.73 15.76 16.57
C ASP A 519 35.80 16.98 16.36
N LEU A 520 34.50 16.78 16.45
CA LEU A 520 33.50 17.77 16.09
C LEU A 520 32.34 17.82 17.10
N ASP A 521 32.02 19.00 17.56
CA ASP A 521 30.81 19.33 18.32
C ASP A 521 30.11 20.48 17.57
N THR A 522 29.02 20.18 16.87
CA THR A 522 28.39 21.13 15.96
C THR A 522 26.89 21.16 16.17
N ILE A 523 26.34 22.37 16.23
CA ILE A 523 24.91 22.61 16.27
C ILE A 523 24.50 23.33 14.97
N VAL A 524 23.59 22.72 14.24
CA VAL A 524 23.01 23.29 13.03
C VAL A 524 21.57 23.69 13.32
N HIS A 525 21.24 24.96 13.09
CA HIS A 525 19.87 25.46 13.18
C HIS A 525 19.35 25.78 11.79
N THR A 526 18.20 25.21 11.45
CA THR A 526 17.53 25.50 10.17
C THR A 526 16.09 25.91 10.42
N SER A 527 15.65 26.97 9.75
CA SER A 527 14.27 27.47 9.81
C SER A 527 13.80 27.85 8.42
N PHE A 528 12.63 27.31 8.00
CA PHE A 528 12.05 27.60 6.70
C PHE A 528 10.53 27.64 6.77
N PHE A 529 9.94 28.41 5.86
CA PHE A 529 8.51 28.52 5.68
C PHE A 529 8.12 28.09 4.28
N ASP A 530 7.19 27.14 4.19
CA ASP A 530 6.67 26.60 2.95
C ASP A 530 5.21 26.92 2.77
N LEU A 531 4.85 27.29 1.53
CA LEU A 531 3.48 27.46 1.11
C LEU A 531 3.12 26.36 0.11
N VAL A 532 2.12 25.54 0.45
CA VAL A 532 1.78 24.30 -0.23
C VAL A 532 0.37 24.41 -0.83
N PRO A 533 0.25 24.83 -2.11
CA PRO A 533 -1.01 24.90 -2.81
C PRO A 533 -1.46 23.55 -3.37
N SER A 534 -2.78 23.37 -3.45
CA SER A 534 -3.41 22.26 -4.15
C SER A 534 -4.65 22.74 -4.91
N PHE A 535 -4.90 22.13 -6.06
CA PHE A 535 -6.01 22.47 -6.92
C PHE A 535 -6.52 21.22 -7.65
N THR A 536 -7.83 21.00 -7.66
CA THR A 536 -8.45 19.87 -8.38
C THR A 536 -9.74 20.34 -9.04
N VAL A 537 -9.88 20.01 -10.31
CA VAL A 537 -11.12 20.16 -11.09
C VAL A 537 -11.60 18.78 -11.49
N SER A 538 -12.90 18.54 -11.36
CA SER A 538 -13.53 17.33 -11.86
C SER A 538 -14.74 17.64 -12.69
N TYR A 539 -14.96 16.84 -13.74
CA TYR A 539 -16.13 16.95 -14.59
C TYR A 539 -16.73 15.56 -14.81
N GLN A 540 -18.00 15.41 -14.46
CA GLN A 540 -18.76 14.17 -14.63
C GLN A 540 -19.29 14.11 -16.06
N LEU A 541 -18.65 13.29 -16.92
CA LEU A 541 -19.03 13.09 -18.33
C LEU A 541 -20.34 12.32 -18.44
N GLY A 542 -20.51 11.29 -17.63
CA GLY A 542 -21.69 10.44 -17.53
C GLY A 542 -21.97 10.03 -16.09
N MET A 543 -22.94 9.16 -15.86
CA MET A 543 -23.25 8.69 -14.49
C MET A 543 -22.08 7.94 -13.83
N THR A 544 -21.25 7.29 -14.63
CA THR A 544 -20.13 6.45 -14.18
C THR A 544 -18.78 6.89 -14.77
N GLN A 545 -18.75 8.02 -15.48
CA GLN A 545 -17.56 8.52 -16.18
C GLN A 545 -17.17 9.88 -15.62
N THR A 546 -15.89 10.03 -15.29
CA THR A 546 -15.35 11.27 -14.72
C THR A 546 -14.01 11.60 -15.35
N LEU A 547 -13.83 12.85 -15.72
CA LEU A 547 -12.54 13.45 -16.07
C LEU A 547 -12.12 14.36 -14.91
N ARG A 548 -10.86 14.24 -14.50
CA ARG A 548 -10.28 14.99 -13.39
C ARG A 548 -8.92 15.55 -13.79
N GLY A 549 -8.64 16.79 -13.40
CA GLY A 549 -7.33 17.40 -13.51
C GLY A 549 -6.91 17.94 -12.17
N GLY A 550 -5.66 17.71 -11.77
CA GLY A 550 -5.16 18.11 -10.48
C GLY A 550 -3.74 18.66 -10.54
N TYR A 551 -3.43 19.53 -9.61
CA TYR A 551 -2.10 19.98 -9.26
C TYR A 551 -1.95 19.95 -7.74
N ASN A 552 -0.84 19.46 -7.27
CA ASN A 552 -0.43 19.58 -5.87
C ASN A 552 1.08 19.77 -5.77
N MET A 553 1.47 20.52 -4.76
CA MET A 553 2.85 20.62 -4.29
C MET A 553 3.00 19.74 -3.05
N ARG A 554 4.15 19.12 -2.89
CA ARG A 554 4.52 18.32 -1.73
C ARG A 554 5.90 18.71 -1.26
N ILE A 555 6.12 18.55 0.04
CA ILE A 555 7.43 18.74 0.68
C ILE A 555 7.81 17.42 1.31
N SER A 556 9.03 16.97 1.09
CA SER A 556 9.62 15.83 1.79
C SER A 556 10.80 16.32 2.61
N ARG A 557 10.81 15.98 3.90
CA ARG A 557 11.89 16.35 4.83
C ARG A 557 12.78 15.15 5.06
N PRO A 558 14.12 15.31 5.03
CA PRO A 558 15.01 14.21 5.39
C PRO A 558 14.73 13.75 6.83
N GLY A 559 14.49 12.46 6.99
CA GLY A 559 14.41 11.82 8.29
C GLY A 559 15.80 11.62 8.90
N ILE A 560 15.85 11.14 10.15
CA ILE A 560 17.11 10.93 10.89
C ILE A 560 18.10 10.03 10.13
N TRP A 561 17.62 9.09 9.33
CA TRP A 561 18.44 8.18 8.51
C TRP A 561 19.25 8.89 7.42
N TYR A 562 18.71 9.96 6.86
CA TYR A 562 19.39 10.77 5.87
C TYR A 562 20.35 11.76 6.52
N LEU A 563 20.03 12.21 7.73
CA LEU A 563 20.75 13.24 8.45
C LEU A 563 21.89 12.69 9.31
N ASN A 564 21.78 11.44 9.78
CA ASN A 564 22.72 10.85 10.71
C ASN A 564 24.10 10.57 10.07
N PRO A 565 25.15 11.29 10.42
CA PRO A 565 26.49 11.11 9.85
C PRO A 565 27.23 9.88 10.38
N TYR A 566 26.53 9.00 11.11
CA TYR A 566 27.05 7.70 11.53
C TYR A 566 27.58 6.92 10.36
N ILE A 567 28.81 6.39 10.50
CA ILE A 567 29.51 5.68 9.43
C ILE A 567 29.23 4.19 9.56
N ASP A 568 28.49 3.67 8.59
CA ASP A 568 28.37 2.23 8.39
C ASP A 568 29.51 1.74 7.49
N ASP A 569 30.42 0.97 8.04
CA ASP A 569 31.56 0.36 7.36
C ASP A 569 31.61 -1.16 7.60
N MET A 570 30.46 -1.80 7.74
CA MET A 570 30.36 -3.25 7.82
C MET A 570 31.03 -3.93 6.61
N ASP A 571 30.94 -3.32 5.41
CA ASP A 571 31.83 -3.58 4.28
C ASP A 571 32.93 -2.49 4.21
N PRO A 572 34.19 -2.83 4.51
CA PRO A 572 35.27 -1.86 4.56
C PRO A 572 35.64 -1.25 3.20
N ASN A 573 35.13 -1.75 2.11
CA ASN A 573 35.35 -1.23 0.77
C ASN A 573 34.23 -0.30 0.30
N ASN A 574 33.11 -0.30 1.03
CA ASN A 574 31.92 0.50 0.72
C ASN A 574 31.33 1.05 2.02
N ILE A 575 31.58 2.31 2.30
CA ILE A 575 31.04 2.95 3.49
C ILE A 575 29.85 3.84 3.15
N SER A 576 28.93 3.95 4.10
CA SER A 576 27.80 4.87 3.93
C SER A 576 27.56 5.71 5.19
N TYR A 577 27.06 6.91 5.00
CA TYR A 577 26.74 7.85 6.08
C TYR A 577 25.72 8.89 5.59
N GLY A 578 24.94 9.43 6.52
CA GLY A 578 23.99 10.51 6.25
C GLY A 578 24.68 11.88 6.17
N ASN A 579 23.88 12.90 5.89
CA ASN A 579 24.33 14.28 5.76
C ASN A 579 23.39 15.20 6.58
N PRO A 580 23.89 15.79 7.68
CA PRO A 580 23.09 16.67 8.55
C PRO A 580 22.73 18.02 7.91
N GLU A 581 23.34 18.38 6.77
CA GLU A 581 23.11 19.65 6.06
C GLU A 581 21.98 19.57 5.03
N LEU A 582 21.23 18.45 4.97
CA LEU A 582 20.17 18.30 4.00
C LEU A 582 18.98 19.21 4.28
N ASP A 583 18.48 19.83 3.21
CA ASP A 583 17.23 20.57 3.18
C ASP A 583 16.06 19.69 2.67
N GLY A 584 14.84 20.14 2.95
CA GLY A 584 13.64 19.52 2.38
C GLY A 584 13.54 19.69 0.86
N GLU A 585 13.02 18.67 0.19
CA GLU A 585 12.73 18.73 -1.24
C GLU A 585 11.29 19.15 -1.52
N GLN A 586 11.08 19.79 -2.67
CA GLN A 586 9.76 20.24 -3.13
C GLN A 586 9.39 19.55 -4.44
N GLN A 587 8.30 18.78 -4.39
CA GLN A 587 7.76 18.06 -5.54
C GLN A 587 6.48 18.71 -6.05
N HIS A 588 6.41 19.00 -7.34
CA HIS A 588 5.24 19.52 -8.04
C HIS A 588 4.65 18.42 -8.92
N ASN A 589 3.37 18.11 -8.71
CA ASN A 589 2.66 17.06 -9.42
C ASN A 589 1.47 17.62 -10.19
N PHE A 590 1.39 17.28 -11.47
CA PHE A 590 0.26 17.55 -12.35
C PHE A 590 -0.31 16.22 -12.83
N ASN A 591 -1.61 16.08 -12.82
CA ASN A 591 -2.24 14.86 -13.31
C ASN A 591 -3.55 15.12 -14.06
N ILE A 592 -3.82 14.26 -15.03
CA ILE A 592 -5.13 14.16 -15.71
C ILE A 592 -5.56 12.71 -15.59
N ASN A 593 -6.74 12.50 -15.06
CA ASN A 593 -7.30 11.18 -14.81
C ASN A 593 -8.66 11.04 -15.49
N TYR A 594 -8.84 9.98 -16.22
CA TYR A 594 -10.14 9.54 -16.75
C TYR A 594 -10.54 8.22 -16.09
N GLY A 595 -11.73 8.19 -15.50
CA GLY A 595 -12.32 7.01 -14.87
C GLY A 595 -13.66 6.66 -15.48
N SER A 596 -13.89 5.37 -15.73
CA SER A 596 -15.18 4.81 -16.16
C SER A 596 -15.45 3.54 -15.35
N PHE A 597 -16.56 3.53 -14.61
CA PHE A 597 -16.86 2.45 -13.67
C PHE A 597 -18.22 1.85 -13.96
N SER A 598 -18.27 0.57 -14.16
CA SER A 598 -19.50 -0.22 -14.37
C SER A 598 -19.47 -1.50 -13.54
N GLN A 599 -20.58 -2.21 -13.46
CA GLN A 599 -20.63 -3.51 -12.75
C GLN A 599 -19.69 -4.56 -13.35
N LYS A 600 -19.41 -4.50 -14.67
CA LYS A 600 -18.61 -5.50 -15.36
C LYS A 600 -17.18 -5.06 -15.65
N ILE A 601 -16.98 -3.77 -15.97
CA ILE A 601 -15.68 -3.23 -16.37
C ILE A 601 -15.43 -1.94 -15.62
N ASN A 602 -14.31 -1.88 -14.94
CA ASN A 602 -13.77 -0.66 -14.36
C ASN A 602 -12.50 -0.30 -15.12
N PHE A 603 -12.43 0.93 -15.57
CA PHE A 603 -11.32 1.48 -16.32
C PHE A 603 -10.86 2.78 -15.67
N ASN A 604 -9.56 2.94 -15.48
CA ASN A 604 -8.97 4.18 -15.02
C ASN A 604 -7.65 4.41 -15.75
N ALA A 605 -7.48 5.59 -16.33
CA ALA A 605 -6.25 6.02 -16.97
C ALA A 605 -5.79 7.35 -16.38
N THR A 606 -4.52 7.44 -16.04
CA THR A 606 -3.89 8.66 -15.50
C THR A 606 -2.67 8.98 -16.34
N VAL A 607 -2.53 10.24 -16.72
CA VAL A 607 -1.30 10.82 -17.23
C VAL A 607 -0.80 11.81 -16.19
N SER A 608 0.47 11.74 -15.86
CA SER A 608 1.08 12.58 -14.84
C SER A 608 2.39 13.19 -15.32
N TYR A 609 2.67 14.40 -14.86
CA TYR A 609 3.96 15.04 -14.93
C TYR A 609 4.35 15.50 -13.53
N ALA A 610 5.53 15.11 -13.10
CA ALA A 610 6.09 15.52 -11.82
C ALA A 610 7.50 16.09 -12.02
N PHE A 611 7.84 17.09 -11.22
CA PHE A 611 9.23 17.54 -11.10
C PHE A 611 9.55 17.85 -9.64
N THR A 612 10.75 17.49 -9.23
CA THR A 612 11.27 17.74 -7.88
C THR A 612 12.41 18.74 -7.95
N ARG A 613 12.32 19.76 -7.13
CA ARG A 613 13.39 20.73 -6.90
C ARG A 613 14.12 20.35 -5.62
N ASN A 614 15.42 20.56 -5.60
CA ASN A 614 16.25 20.31 -4.45
C ASN A 614 16.16 18.84 -3.96
N ALA A 615 16.08 17.90 -4.94
CA ALA A 615 15.89 16.49 -4.63
C ALA A 615 17.07 15.93 -3.84
N VAL A 616 16.77 15.28 -2.75
CA VAL A 616 17.76 14.53 -1.96
C VAL A 616 18.12 13.28 -2.75
N THR A 617 19.37 13.19 -3.14
CA THR A 617 19.84 12.11 -3.99
C THR A 617 21.02 11.40 -3.34
N ARG A 618 20.94 10.08 -3.27
CA ARG A 618 22.09 9.25 -2.91
C ARG A 618 23.10 9.25 -4.03
N TYR A 619 24.35 9.46 -3.70
CA TYR A 619 25.44 9.36 -4.66
C TYR A 619 26.65 8.66 -4.05
N SER A 620 27.39 7.98 -4.92
CA SER A 620 28.58 7.22 -4.55
C SER A 620 29.79 7.76 -5.31
N PHE A 621 30.90 7.86 -4.62
CA PHE A 621 32.17 8.37 -5.17
C PHE A 621 33.36 7.71 -4.47
N ILE A 622 34.55 7.80 -5.06
CA ILE A 622 35.79 7.33 -4.46
C ILE A 622 36.68 8.55 -4.25
N PRO A 623 36.77 9.10 -3.05
CA PRO A 623 37.69 10.17 -2.75
C PRO A 623 39.12 9.64 -2.64
N PRO A 624 40.16 10.50 -2.82
CA PRO A 624 41.49 10.17 -2.34
C PRO A 624 41.46 10.02 -0.83
N GLY A 625 42.26 9.09 -0.30
CA GLY A 625 42.43 8.92 1.13
C GLY A 625 42.96 10.19 1.80
N ASP A 626 42.38 10.57 2.92
CA ASP A 626 42.85 11.67 3.75
C ASP A 626 43.74 11.15 4.89
N PRO A 627 45.07 11.27 4.82
CA PRO A 627 45.98 10.78 5.87
C PRO A 627 45.75 11.45 7.24
N ASN A 628 45.12 12.61 7.27
CA ASN A 628 44.88 13.38 8.50
C ASN A 628 43.53 13.07 9.15
N SER A 629 42.65 12.32 8.49
CA SER A 629 41.38 11.94 9.07
C SER A 629 41.55 11.12 10.35
N SER A 630 40.79 11.38 11.37
CA SER A 630 40.70 10.56 12.59
C SER A 630 40.07 9.19 12.30
N ILE A 631 39.23 9.12 11.24
CA ILE A 631 38.49 7.94 10.86
C ILE A 631 39.30 7.09 9.86
N GLU A 632 39.62 5.85 10.23
CA GLU A 632 40.50 4.96 9.47
C GLU A 632 40.00 4.70 8.05
N SER A 633 38.70 4.54 7.85
CA SER A 633 38.10 4.32 6.52
C SER A 633 38.29 5.51 5.58
N PHE A 634 38.41 6.73 6.09
CA PHE A 634 38.64 7.93 5.29
C PHE A 634 40.14 8.12 4.92
N ARG A 635 41.04 7.46 5.62
CA ARG A 635 42.47 7.53 5.31
C ARG A 635 42.88 6.76 4.07
N ARG A 636 42.00 5.88 3.58
CA ARG A 636 42.29 4.87 2.57
C ARG A 636 41.86 5.28 1.19
N ASP A 637 42.74 5.04 0.22
CA ASP A 637 42.38 5.09 -1.18
C ASP A 637 41.46 3.96 -1.60
N GLY A 638 40.53 4.22 -2.50
CA GLY A 638 39.69 3.24 -3.14
C GLY A 638 38.54 2.67 -2.29
N VAL A 639 38.23 3.31 -1.21
CA VAL A 639 36.97 3.08 -0.48
C VAL A 639 35.87 3.86 -1.19
N THR A 640 34.76 3.22 -1.49
CA THR A 640 33.59 3.90 -2.02
C THR A 640 32.80 4.53 -0.87
N HIS A 641 32.55 5.81 -0.97
CA HIS A 641 31.70 6.56 -0.06
C HIS A 641 30.32 6.72 -0.70
N SER A 642 29.28 6.47 0.07
CA SER A 642 27.90 6.71 -0.30
C SER A 642 27.25 7.63 0.71
N THR A 643 26.68 8.74 0.24
CA THR A 643 25.99 9.72 1.09
C THR A 643 24.83 10.36 0.33
N TYR A 644 24.18 11.31 0.94
CA TYR A 644 23.05 12.03 0.40
C TYR A 644 23.37 13.52 0.24
N ALA A 645 22.81 14.13 -0.81
CA ALA A 645 22.90 15.57 -1.01
C ALA A 645 21.70 16.11 -1.77
N ASN A 646 21.38 17.40 -1.59
CA ASN A 646 20.34 18.11 -2.33
C ASN A 646 20.84 18.52 -3.75
N ILE A 647 21.34 17.56 -4.50
CA ILE A 647 21.95 17.76 -5.81
C ILE A 647 21.09 17.28 -6.98
N GLY A 648 19.90 16.75 -6.68
CA GLY A 648 19.02 16.17 -7.69
C GLY A 648 18.04 17.19 -8.28
N ARG A 649 17.90 17.14 -9.62
CA ARG A 649 16.74 17.65 -10.35
C ARG A 649 16.09 16.48 -11.05
N ASN A 650 14.88 16.15 -10.63
CA ASN A 650 14.15 15.00 -11.15
C ASN A 650 12.92 15.46 -11.92
N GLN A 651 12.72 14.94 -13.13
CA GLN A 651 11.51 15.14 -13.94
C GLN A 651 10.97 13.78 -14.38
N MET A 652 9.67 13.61 -14.26
CA MET A 652 9.01 12.36 -14.63
C MET A 652 7.72 12.63 -15.40
N VAL A 653 7.57 12.00 -16.54
CA VAL A 653 6.30 11.91 -17.27
C VAL A 653 5.85 10.46 -17.25
N GLY A 654 4.66 10.20 -16.77
CA GLY A 654 4.16 8.84 -16.60
C GLY A 654 2.72 8.66 -17.02
N THR A 655 2.38 7.40 -17.32
CA THR A 655 1.03 6.95 -17.54
C THR A 655 0.76 5.74 -16.65
N ASN A 656 -0.46 5.67 -16.11
CA ASN A 656 -0.93 4.49 -15.40
C ASN A 656 -2.29 4.08 -15.93
N LEU A 657 -2.46 2.78 -16.15
CA LEU A 657 -3.69 2.17 -16.65
C LEU A 657 -4.15 1.08 -15.69
N TYR A 658 -5.39 1.16 -15.27
CA TYR A 658 -6.06 0.11 -14.50
C TYR A 658 -7.31 -0.35 -15.24
N VAL A 659 -7.43 -1.65 -15.40
CA VAL A 659 -8.61 -2.32 -15.95
C VAL A 659 -9.00 -3.47 -15.03
N SER A 660 -10.24 -3.51 -14.60
CA SER A 660 -10.82 -4.68 -13.92
C SER A 660 -12.04 -5.14 -14.71
N TRP A 661 -12.09 -6.43 -14.99
CA TRP A 661 -13.17 -7.05 -15.77
C TRP A 661 -13.76 -8.23 -15.01
N THR A 662 -15.06 -8.19 -14.81
CA THR A 662 -15.88 -9.22 -14.15
C THR A 662 -16.88 -9.77 -15.16
N PRO A 663 -16.44 -10.69 -16.07
CA PRO A 663 -17.31 -11.23 -17.13
C PRO A 663 -18.52 -11.96 -16.57
N THR A 664 -18.33 -12.64 -15.44
CA THR A 664 -19.35 -13.34 -14.68
C THR A 664 -19.18 -13.07 -13.19
N PRO A 665 -20.19 -13.27 -12.34
CA PRO A 665 -20.06 -13.09 -10.89
C PRO A 665 -18.98 -13.96 -10.25
N VAL A 666 -18.59 -15.06 -10.89
CA VAL A 666 -17.61 -16.03 -10.36
C VAL A 666 -16.19 -15.83 -10.89
N ILE A 667 -16.02 -15.04 -11.98
CA ILE A 667 -14.70 -14.75 -12.58
C ILE A 667 -14.43 -13.26 -12.50
N ARG A 668 -13.28 -12.93 -11.97
CA ARG A 668 -12.76 -11.56 -11.93
C ARG A 668 -11.31 -11.56 -12.39
N THR A 669 -10.97 -10.61 -13.24
CA THR A 669 -9.59 -10.37 -13.66
C THR A 669 -9.29 -8.89 -13.60
N TYR A 670 -8.03 -8.56 -13.39
CA TYR A 670 -7.56 -7.17 -13.42
C TYR A 670 -6.17 -7.09 -14.05
N LEU A 671 -5.91 -5.94 -14.60
CA LEU A 671 -4.59 -5.51 -15.07
C LEU A 671 -4.35 -4.09 -14.53
N ASN A 672 -3.21 -3.88 -13.90
CA ASN A 672 -2.72 -2.58 -13.52
C ASN A 672 -1.29 -2.44 -14.03
N GLY A 673 -1.00 -1.33 -14.69
CA GLY A 673 0.34 -1.09 -15.20
C GLY A 673 0.59 0.38 -15.43
N GLY A 674 1.85 0.76 -15.32
CA GLY A 674 2.31 2.10 -15.59
C GLY A 674 3.69 2.10 -16.21
N VAL A 675 3.93 3.07 -17.05
CA VAL A 675 5.24 3.36 -17.65
C VAL A 675 5.52 4.83 -17.43
N SER A 676 6.72 5.13 -16.99
CA SER A 676 7.20 6.49 -16.82
C SER A 676 8.57 6.66 -17.46
N TYR A 677 8.78 7.83 -18.05
CA TYR A 677 10.10 8.30 -18.42
C TYR A 677 10.59 9.25 -17.35
N THR A 678 11.75 8.93 -16.78
CA THR A 678 12.39 9.71 -15.73
C THR A 678 13.69 10.30 -16.26
N ASP A 679 13.94 11.56 -15.96
CA ASP A 679 15.21 12.26 -16.25
C ASP A 679 15.72 12.87 -14.95
N ILE A 680 16.85 12.39 -14.47
CA ILE A 680 17.52 12.81 -13.23
C ILE A 680 18.86 13.44 -13.60
N GLN A 681 19.10 14.64 -13.11
CA GLN A 681 20.34 15.38 -13.35
C GLN A 681 20.87 15.96 -12.04
N SER A 682 22.16 15.87 -11.82
CA SER A 682 22.82 16.58 -10.72
C SER A 682 22.89 18.08 -11.03
N THR A 683 22.64 18.90 -10.02
CA THR A 683 22.78 20.36 -10.10
C THR A 683 24.22 20.84 -9.87
N GLU A 684 25.08 20.01 -9.29
CA GLU A 684 26.46 20.32 -8.96
C GLU A 684 27.46 19.76 -9.98
N ASN A 685 27.10 18.65 -10.63
CA ASN A 685 27.94 17.98 -11.60
C ASN A 685 27.13 17.58 -12.83
N ASP A 686 27.18 18.36 -13.87
CA ASP A 686 26.47 18.13 -15.14
C ASP A 686 26.78 16.79 -15.81
N GLN A 687 27.91 16.14 -15.44
CA GLN A 687 28.24 14.79 -15.94
C GLN A 687 27.42 13.69 -15.27
N LEU A 688 26.83 13.96 -14.09
CA LEU A 688 25.97 13.02 -13.41
C LEU A 688 24.52 13.24 -13.86
N ARG A 689 24.13 12.50 -14.88
CA ARG A 689 22.78 12.46 -15.42
C ARG A 689 22.41 11.05 -15.80
N ASN A 690 21.19 10.64 -15.47
CA ASN A 690 20.60 9.40 -15.93
C ASN A 690 19.16 9.60 -16.36
N SER A 691 18.74 8.90 -17.42
CA SER A 691 17.37 8.97 -17.89
C SER A 691 16.96 7.66 -18.54
N GLY A 692 15.70 7.32 -18.42
CA GLY A 692 15.20 6.07 -18.97
C GLY A 692 13.73 5.81 -18.71
N LEU A 693 13.28 4.68 -19.22
CA LEU A 693 11.94 4.16 -18.99
C LEU A 693 11.94 3.25 -17.76
N SER A 694 11.09 3.58 -16.82
CA SER A 694 10.71 2.72 -15.69
C SER A 694 9.27 2.28 -15.87
N GLY A 695 8.90 1.13 -15.30
CA GLY A 695 7.53 0.70 -15.39
C GLY A 695 7.26 -0.57 -14.62
N ARG A 696 5.98 -0.88 -14.50
CA ARG A 696 5.52 -2.11 -13.88
C ARG A 696 4.16 -2.49 -14.44
N ALA A 697 3.89 -3.78 -14.42
CA ALA A 697 2.58 -4.29 -14.74
C ALA A 697 2.24 -5.46 -13.83
N TYR A 698 1.01 -5.48 -13.34
CA TYR A 698 0.45 -6.56 -12.52
C TYR A 698 -0.88 -6.99 -13.11
N GLY A 699 -1.15 -8.29 -13.06
CA GLY A 699 -2.44 -8.82 -13.42
C GLY A 699 -2.81 -10.00 -12.54
N GLY A 700 -4.10 -10.21 -12.41
CA GLY A 700 -4.61 -11.34 -11.64
C GLY A 700 -5.95 -11.84 -12.13
N LEU A 701 -6.19 -13.09 -11.78
CA LEU A 701 -7.44 -13.81 -12.02
C LEU A 701 -7.91 -14.43 -10.70
N SER A 702 -9.17 -14.21 -10.38
CA SER A 702 -9.85 -14.92 -9.28
C SER A 702 -11.04 -15.65 -9.86
N TRP A 703 -11.15 -16.94 -9.57
CA TRP A 703 -12.23 -17.82 -10.01
C TRP A 703 -12.86 -18.53 -8.81
N THR A 704 -14.10 -18.17 -8.52
CA THR A 704 -14.90 -18.81 -7.47
C THR A 704 -15.63 -20.02 -8.06
N LEU A 705 -15.29 -21.19 -7.59
CA LEU A 705 -15.84 -22.49 -7.98
C LEU A 705 -16.98 -22.89 -7.01
N PRO A 706 -17.81 -23.87 -7.40
CA PRO A 706 -18.80 -24.45 -6.50
C PRO A 706 -18.18 -24.96 -5.18
N LYS A 707 -19.02 -25.07 -4.14
CA LYS A 707 -18.62 -25.52 -2.81
C LYS A 707 -17.61 -24.60 -2.11
N GLU A 708 -17.66 -23.28 -2.35
CA GLU A 708 -16.82 -22.29 -1.68
C GLU A 708 -15.31 -22.53 -1.92
N LEU A 709 -14.96 -23.01 -3.08
CA LEU A 709 -13.57 -23.15 -3.53
C LEU A 709 -13.21 -21.94 -4.37
N ARG A 710 -12.06 -21.30 -4.10
CA ARG A 710 -11.55 -20.17 -4.86
C ARG A 710 -10.15 -20.46 -5.37
N LEU A 711 -9.95 -20.23 -6.66
CA LEU A 711 -8.64 -20.24 -7.31
C LEU A 711 -8.19 -18.83 -7.59
N GLY A 712 -6.93 -18.53 -7.30
CA GLY A 712 -6.28 -17.26 -7.64
C GLY A 712 -5.04 -17.53 -8.48
N ALA A 713 -4.77 -16.63 -9.41
CA ALA A 713 -3.51 -16.55 -10.14
C ALA A 713 -3.12 -15.09 -10.26
N ASN A 714 -1.93 -14.74 -9.87
CA ASN A 714 -1.42 -13.38 -9.96
C ASN A 714 0.00 -13.39 -10.50
N GLY A 715 0.39 -12.30 -11.14
CA GLY A 715 1.75 -12.12 -11.60
C GLY A 715 2.04 -10.67 -11.96
N GLY A 716 3.31 -10.33 -11.93
CA GLY A 716 3.76 -8.99 -12.26
C GLY A 716 5.17 -8.97 -12.80
N ILE A 717 5.47 -7.88 -13.47
CA ILE A 717 6.80 -7.53 -13.95
C ILE A 717 7.12 -6.11 -13.55
N PHE A 718 8.33 -5.92 -13.04
CA PHE A 718 8.94 -4.62 -12.80
C PHE A 718 10.01 -4.41 -13.87
N LEU A 719 9.92 -3.32 -14.57
CA LEU A 719 10.95 -2.87 -15.49
C LEU A 719 12.02 -2.10 -14.71
N ASN A 720 13.07 -1.73 -15.40
CA ASN A 720 14.18 -0.95 -14.88
C ASN A 720 13.73 0.20 -13.95
N GLN A 721 14.45 0.41 -12.85
CA GLN A 721 14.29 1.58 -11.98
C GLN A 721 15.47 2.52 -12.22
N VAL A 722 15.20 3.74 -12.70
CA VAL A 722 16.20 4.75 -13.04
C VAL A 722 16.51 5.57 -11.79
N GLN A 723 17.77 5.56 -11.36
CA GLN A 723 18.33 6.42 -10.31
C GLN A 723 19.51 7.19 -10.89
N LEU A 724 20.03 8.21 -10.20
CA LEU A 724 21.07 9.09 -10.74
C LEU A 724 22.30 8.33 -11.25
N GLN A 725 22.78 7.36 -10.51
CA GLN A 725 23.99 6.58 -10.83
C GLN A 725 23.71 5.08 -11.02
N THR A 726 22.48 4.60 -10.73
CA THR A 726 22.18 3.18 -10.63
C THR A 726 21.06 2.79 -11.58
N ASP A 727 21.28 1.69 -12.30
CA ASP A 727 20.27 1.00 -13.09
C ASP A 727 20.04 -0.42 -12.54
N GLN A 728 18.79 -0.82 -12.41
CA GLN A 728 18.39 -2.14 -11.92
C GLN A 728 17.78 -2.98 -13.03
N SER A 729 18.07 -4.28 -13.05
CA SER A 729 17.48 -5.19 -14.02
C SER A 729 15.99 -5.43 -13.76
N PRO A 730 15.20 -5.69 -14.80
CA PRO A 730 13.81 -6.13 -14.63
C PRO A 730 13.72 -7.42 -13.81
N TYR A 731 12.65 -7.52 -13.03
CA TYR A 731 12.30 -8.75 -12.33
C TYR A 731 10.80 -9.05 -12.44
N TYR A 732 10.42 -10.30 -12.18
CA TYR A 732 9.03 -10.76 -12.26
C TYR A 732 8.69 -11.68 -11.11
N PHE A 733 7.42 -11.75 -10.80
CA PHE A 733 6.88 -12.72 -9.83
C PHE A 733 5.56 -13.29 -10.33
N TYR A 734 5.17 -14.43 -9.82
CA TYR A 734 3.87 -15.04 -10.05
C TYR A 734 3.50 -15.96 -8.89
N SER A 735 2.20 -16.08 -8.64
CA SER A 735 1.67 -16.94 -7.60
C SER A 735 0.35 -17.59 -8.01
N PHE A 736 0.08 -18.76 -7.40
CA PHE A 736 -1.20 -19.44 -7.47
C PHE A 736 -1.70 -19.70 -6.06
N SER A 737 -2.97 -19.44 -5.84
CA SER A 737 -3.62 -19.68 -4.57
C SER A 737 -4.85 -20.58 -4.72
N LEU A 738 -5.06 -21.42 -3.73
CA LEU A 738 -6.23 -22.26 -3.57
C LEU A 738 -6.80 -22.02 -2.18
N MET A 739 -8.01 -21.50 -2.10
CA MET A 739 -8.71 -21.26 -0.84
C MET A 739 -9.98 -22.08 -0.77
N LYS A 740 -10.23 -22.69 0.39
CA LYS A 740 -11.44 -23.42 0.72
C LYS A 740 -12.09 -22.83 1.96
N SER A 741 -13.33 -22.37 1.83
CA SER A 741 -14.17 -21.96 2.96
C SER A 741 -15.07 -23.10 3.41
N MET A 742 -15.22 -23.26 4.72
CA MET A 742 -16.01 -24.34 5.37
C MET A 742 -16.84 -23.77 6.52
N PHE A 743 -17.79 -24.58 7.04
CA PHE A 743 -18.65 -24.24 8.18
C PHE A 743 -19.37 -22.89 8.02
N ASN A 744 -20.08 -22.71 6.89
CA ASN A 744 -20.74 -21.45 6.55
C ASN A 744 -19.75 -20.26 6.50
N LYS A 745 -18.60 -20.48 5.88
CA LYS A 745 -17.50 -19.49 5.72
C LYS A 745 -16.86 -19.03 7.04
N LYS A 746 -17.01 -19.82 8.11
CA LYS A 746 -16.34 -19.56 9.40
C LYS A 746 -14.90 -20.03 9.42
N LEU A 747 -14.53 -21.04 8.63
CA LEU A 747 -13.17 -21.56 8.55
C LEU A 747 -12.67 -21.43 7.12
N ASP A 748 -11.56 -20.73 6.93
CA ASP A 748 -10.82 -20.65 5.66
C ASP A 748 -9.49 -21.40 5.77
N ILE A 749 -9.21 -22.21 4.78
CA ILE A 749 -7.89 -22.82 4.57
C ILE A 749 -7.38 -22.35 3.23
N SER A 750 -6.20 -21.75 3.19
CA SER A 750 -5.59 -21.24 1.98
C SER A 750 -4.19 -21.82 1.77
N LEU A 751 -3.94 -22.30 0.57
CA LEU A 751 -2.63 -22.74 0.08
C LEU A 751 -2.17 -21.72 -0.95
N ASN A 752 -0.96 -21.19 -0.79
CA ASN A 752 -0.33 -20.28 -1.73
C ASN A 752 1.00 -20.86 -2.23
N VAL A 753 1.23 -20.77 -3.54
CA VAL A 753 2.45 -21.25 -4.18
C VAL A 753 3.03 -20.12 -5.02
N GLN A 754 4.23 -19.69 -4.64
CA GLN A 754 4.92 -18.56 -5.27
C GLN A 754 6.11 -19.05 -6.09
N ASN A 755 6.32 -18.46 -7.26
CA ASN A 755 7.50 -18.61 -8.11
C ASN A 755 7.99 -20.07 -8.31
N PHE A 756 7.03 -21.01 -8.46
CA PHE A 756 7.32 -22.46 -8.41
C PHE A 756 8.20 -22.98 -9.57
N LEU A 757 8.33 -22.22 -10.68
CA LEU A 757 9.16 -22.61 -11.83
C LEU A 757 10.65 -22.36 -11.61
N SER A 758 11.03 -21.43 -10.70
CA SER A 758 12.42 -21.10 -10.40
C SER A 758 12.67 -21.13 -8.90
N LYS A 759 13.78 -21.70 -8.46
CA LYS A 759 14.20 -21.64 -7.04
C LYS A 759 14.78 -20.28 -6.69
N MET A 760 15.58 -19.73 -7.60
CA MET A 760 16.32 -18.48 -7.43
C MET A 760 15.95 -17.49 -8.52
N GLN A 761 15.92 -16.24 -8.19
CA GLN A 761 15.81 -15.14 -9.14
C GLN A 761 17.09 -14.30 -9.12
N LYS A 762 17.61 -14.04 -10.30
CA LYS A 762 18.76 -13.15 -10.50
C LYS A 762 18.28 -11.71 -10.59
N MET A 763 18.85 -10.84 -9.77
CA MET A 763 18.65 -9.39 -9.79
C MET A 763 20.00 -8.72 -9.96
N THR A 764 20.11 -7.82 -10.92
CA THR A 764 21.36 -7.13 -11.24
C THR A 764 21.19 -5.62 -11.07
N SER A 765 22.12 -4.99 -10.40
CA SER A 765 22.20 -3.55 -10.23
C SER A 765 23.57 -3.07 -10.72
N THR A 766 23.59 -2.04 -11.55
CA THR A 766 24.83 -1.43 -12.07
C THR A 766 24.87 0.03 -11.63
N THR A 767 25.93 0.39 -10.90
CA THR A 767 26.19 1.77 -10.47
C THR A 767 27.42 2.30 -11.21
N THR A 768 27.30 3.49 -11.78
CA THR A 768 28.41 4.17 -12.47
C THR A 768 28.69 5.51 -11.79
N GLY A 769 29.91 5.66 -11.30
CA GLY A 769 30.41 6.89 -10.68
C GLY A 769 31.59 7.48 -11.45
N SER A 770 32.03 8.64 -10.99
CA SER A 770 33.24 9.25 -11.53
C SER A 770 34.47 8.39 -11.16
N GLY A 771 35.05 7.73 -12.13
CA GLY A 771 36.27 6.90 -11.95
C GLY A 771 35.99 5.43 -11.62
N PHE A 772 34.75 4.96 -11.54
CA PHE A 772 34.43 3.56 -11.30
C PHE A 772 33.11 3.10 -11.93
N ARG A 773 33.02 1.80 -12.14
CA ARG A 773 31.76 1.08 -12.42
C ARG A 773 31.66 -0.13 -11.51
N GLN A 774 30.48 -0.35 -10.93
CA GLN A 774 30.23 -1.54 -10.13
C GLN A 774 28.96 -2.25 -10.57
N GLU A 775 28.99 -3.58 -10.52
CA GLU A 775 27.87 -4.46 -10.80
C GLU A 775 27.62 -5.34 -9.58
N SER A 776 26.41 -5.35 -9.08
CA SER A 776 25.94 -6.23 -8.02
C SER A 776 24.91 -7.19 -8.58
N VAL A 777 25.10 -8.49 -8.36
CA VAL A 777 24.20 -9.57 -8.76
C VAL A 777 23.77 -10.31 -7.52
N ASN A 778 22.46 -10.32 -7.27
CA ASN A 778 21.86 -11.04 -6.16
C ASN A 778 21.01 -12.20 -6.68
N PHE A 779 21.16 -13.38 -6.07
CA PHE A 779 20.39 -14.58 -6.35
C PHE A 779 19.44 -14.83 -5.18
N GLN A 780 18.16 -14.47 -5.38
CA GLN A 780 17.12 -14.52 -4.35
C GLN A 780 16.38 -15.85 -4.36
N PRO A 781 16.22 -16.54 -3.22
CA PRO A 781 15.27 -17.63 -3.08
C PRO A 781 13.84 -17.13 -3.24
N MET A 782 13.10 -17.65 -4.23
CA MET A 782 11.78 -17.15 -4.57
C MET A 782 10.65 -18.19 -4.48
N ARG A 783 11.02 -19.48 -4.53
CA ARG A 783 10.01 -20.55 -4.47
C ARG A 783 9.54 -20.75 -3.06
N ASN A 784 8.30 -20.34 -2.78
CA ASN A 784 7.70 -20.52 -1.46
C ASN A 784 6.31 -21.17 -1.57
N LEU A 785 5.97 -22.01 -0.61
CA LEU A 785 4.66 -22.61 -0.43
C LEU A 785 4.17 -22.27 0.98
N GLY A 786 3.07 -21.54 1.08
CA GLY A 786 2.47 -21.10 2.33
C GLY A 786 1.11 -21.75 2.56
N LEU A 787 0.82 -22.08 3.80
CA LEU A 787 -0.47 -22.55 4.29
C LEU A 787 -0.99 -21.60 5.35
N SER A 788 -2.25 -21.17 5.23
CA SER A 788 -2.91 -20.38 6.26
C SER A 788 -4.28 -20.96 6.63
N VAL A 789 -4.65 -20.82 7.90
CA VAL A 789 -5.93 -21.25 8.45
C VAL A 789 -6.48 -20.11 9.27
N THR A 790 -7.73 -19.70 9.01
CA THR A 790 -8.41 -18.62 9.74
C THR A 790 -9.81 -19.06 10.17
N TYR A 791 -10.10 -18.94 11.47
CA TYR A 791 -11.42 -19.20 12.02
C TYR A 791 -12.08 -17.90 12.47
N ARG A 792 -13.35 -17.69 12.07
CA ARG A 792 -14.16 -16.50 12.42
C ARG A 792 -15.32 -16.91 13.33
N PHE A 793 -15.61 -16.08 14.32
CA PHE A 793 -16.66 -16.30 15.29
C PHE A 793 -17.39 -15.00 15.64
N GLY A 794 -18.62 -15.16 16.18
CA GLY A 794 -19.46 -14.02 16.50
C GLY A 794 -20.08 -13.35 15.26
N GLU A 795 -20.95 -12.40 15.50
CA GLU A 795 -21.57 -11.56 14.49
C GLU A 795 -21.80 -10.18 15.10
N LEU A 796 -21.11 -9.16 14.59
CA LEU A 796 -21.31 -7.78 14.98
C LEU A 796 -22.18 -7.12 13.92
N LYS A 797 -23.45 -6.88 14.24
CA LYS A 797 -24.41 -6.22 13.34
C LYS A 797 -24.31 -4.70 13.37
N SER A 798 -23.44 -4.16 14.23
CA SER A 798 -23.23 -2.73 14.40
C SER A 798 -21.76 -2.35 14.22
N SER A 799 -21.54 -1.07 13.89
CA SER A 799 -20.20 -0.51 13.83
C SER A 799 -19.96 0.51 14.94
N MET A 800 -18.71 0.64 15.32
CA MET A 800 -18.28 1.69 16.24
C MET A 800 -18.11 3.01 15.49
N ARG A 801 -18.65 4.09 16.03
CA ARG A 801 -18.32 5.45 15.54
C ARG A 801 -16.89 5.77 15.89
N ARG A 802 -16.20 6.38 14.93
CA ARG A 802 -14.86 6.92 15.14
C ARG A 802 -14.81 8.34 14.64
N VAL A 803 -13.88 9.10 15.16
CA VAL A 803 -13.65 10.48 14.74
C VAL A 803 -13.30 10.49 13.26
N GLN A 804 -13.96 11.37 12.49
CA GLN A 804 -13.80 11.42 11.03
C GLN A 804 -12.48 12.08 10.59
N ARG A 805 -11.81 12.73 11.51
CA ARG A 805 -10.53 13.39 11.30
C ARG A 805 -9.63 13.08 12.48
N GLY A 806 -8.40 12.71 12.21
CA GLY A 806 -7.37 12.42 13.20
C GLY A 806 -6.02 12.90 12.69
N ILE A 807 -5.03 12.87 13.56
CA ILE A 807 -3.66 13.25 13.25
C ILE A 807 -3.09 12.28 12.21
N VAL A 808 -2.44 12.87 11.21
CA VAL A 808 -1.64 12.21 10.20
C VAL A 808 -0.30 12.91 10.20
N ASN A 809 0.78 12.20 10.43
CA ASN A 809 2.13 12.69 10.26
C ASN A 809 2.76 11.87 9.14
N ASP A 810 2.83 12.47 7.96
CA ASP A 810 3.41 11.89 6.75
C ASP A 810 4.39 12.89 6.11
N ASP A 811 5.09 13.65 6.93
CA ASP A 811 5.96 14.76 6.56
C ASP A 811 7.46 14.43 6.65
N VAL A 812 7.84 13.19 6.97
CA VAL A 812 9.22 12.70 7.05
C VAL A 812 9.48 11.66 5.97
N MET A 813 10.60 11.81 5.26
CA MET A 813 11.12 10.77 4.37
C MET A 813 11.51 9.56 5.22
N GLU A 814 10.83 8.43 5.05
CA GLU A 814 11.27 7.16 5.62
C GLU A 814 12.57 6.76 4.91
N GLY A 815 13.61 6.39 5.67
CA GLY A 815 14.89 5.99 5.12
C GLY A 815 14.68 4.86 4.11
N GLU A 816 15.38 4.92 3.00
CA GLU A 816 15.57 3.71 2.20
C GLU A 816 16.16 2.69 3.17
N SER A 817 15.32 1.74 3.65
CA SER A 817 15.84 0.57 4.34
C SER A 817 16.97 0.06 3.47
N ASN A 818 18.10 -0.28 4.07
CA ASN A 818 19.31 -0.74 3.42
C ASN A 818 19.03 -1.89 2.44
N THR A 819 18.30 -1.59 1.37
CA THR A 819 17.89 -2.48 0.31
C THR A 819 19.08 -2.96 -0.50
N GLN A 820 20.28 -2.43 -0.24
CA GLN A 820 21.51 -3.02 -0.78
C GLN A 820 22.05 -4.17 0.10
N GLN A 821 21.72 -4.22 1.39
CA GLN A 821 22.03 -5.39 2.23
C GLN A 821 20.83 -6.32 2.39
N THR A 822 19.63 -5.83 2.16
CA THR A 822 18.39 -6.61 2.16
C THR A 822 17.68 -6.56 0.81
N ALA A 823 18.42 -6.51 -0.32
CA ALA A 823 17.89 -7.05 -1.57
C ALA A 823 17.60 -8.55 -1.44
N THR A 824 17.73 -9.07 -0.23
CA THR A 824 17.32 -10.38 0.21
C THR A 824 15.96 -10.26 0.87
N GLY A 825 14.93 -10.12 0.01
CA GLY A 825 13.56 -10.48 0.36
C GLY A 825 13.00 -9.84 1.62
N THR A 826 12.43 -8.82 1.43
CA THR A 826 11.01 -8.63 1.64
C THR A 826 10.61 -7.59 0.62
N VAL A 827 9.83 -7.99 -0.37
CA VAL A 827 8.80 -7.12 -0.87
C VAL A 827 7.79 -6.98 0.29
N SER A 828 8.25 -6.47 1.41
CA SER A 828 7.43 -5.84 2.42
C SER A 828 7.32 -4.40 1.95
N GLY A 829 6.13 -4.00 1.54
CA GLY A 829 5.86 -2.69 1.06
C GLY A 829 6.37 -1.61 2.00
N GLU A 830 7.16 -0.75 1.47
CA GLU A 830 7.25 0.65 1.72
C GLU A 830 6.73 1.42 0.51
#